data_f00be97685ccfdc9e043c85ab31321df
#
_entry.id   f00be97685ccfdc9e043c85ab31321df
#
_cell.length_a   1.000
_cell.length_b   1.000
_cell.length_c   1.000
_cell.angle_alpha   90.00
_cell.angle_beta   90.00
_cell.angle_gamma   90.00
#
_symmetry.space_group_name_H-M   'P 1'
#
loop_
_entity.id
_entity.type
_entity.pdbx_description
1 polymer ?
#
loop_
_entity_poly.entity_id
_entity_poly.type
_entity_poly.pdbx_seq_one_letter_code
_entity_poly.pdbx_strand_id
1 'polypeptide(L)'
;MKNWLKKVRDKVGPIWTRYQLTRWLIVIFLLCFLIISVMGTFKAKTTDVSQLKARLQDSTTIYDRKDKEAGSVAGQKGTYVKFDEISPNITNAILSTEDRNFYREYGFSIKGTIRGALTTILYRLKGSSASAGGSTITQQLVKNAFLTQDQTIKRKINELFLSIQVEKEYSKDDILTMYMNNAYFGRGAWGVQDASQKYFGLDADELSVNQGAMLAGLLQSPNGYDPIEHPQAALNRRNQVLQNLVNNDQLAQDKADSLANEGIGASDHELVNDSYRYSSYFDAVINEAINKYKIKEDKLLNDGYKIYTTLDQTDQANLQSDYENPNLNPVGGDSQAASVVMDAKTGGVRAVVGGREQEPVYRSFNRATQMHRSPGSTIKPIVDYGPSLSRGFSHDSKLKNEPTSFGTDGYSPTNASGYTSADVPMYQAIENSYNIPAVWILDQMGTKVGYNSAKKAGLPVDPSDDNLSLAIGGMKKGVSPLQMTQAYTSFANDGVMSDSHFITKIVDADGKVLVDNSKPKQTRLWSSKVADEMTAMMMGVYTNGTGVSANPDGYTVAGKTGTTEVTGSYSSASNATDSWAIAYTPDVVVTTWVGYDQSDEDHTLPIYLSQTAGPLMKQTLEQVIPNTNQTAFGVESVRDEEAGKQKQSSEDSASDSNSSGSDLTERFRQGTQKTLDDFNRGIQRIWSDVAGNF
;
A
#
# COMPACT_ATOMS: atom_id res chain seq x y z
N MET A 1 -21.00 52.09 -30.87
CA MET A 1 -21.82 50.93 -30.49
C MET A 1 -23.30 51.12 -30.81
N LYS A 2 -23.97 52.22 -30.41
CA LYS A 2 -25.40 52.48 -30.74
C LYS A 2 -25.76 52.48 -32.21
N ASN A 3 -24.91 53.09 -33.10
CA ASN A 3 -25.15 53.16 -34.53
C ASN A 3 -24.93 51.81 -35.26
N TRP A 4 -24.05 50.96 -34.73
CA TRP A 4 -23.82 49.60 -35.27
C TRP A 4 -25.02 48.69 -34.91
N LEU A 5 -25.48 48.74 -33.65
CA LEU A 5 -26.70 48.03 -33.20
C LEU A 5 -27.94 48.42 -33.99
N LYS A 6 -28.09 49.72 -34.34
CA LYS A 6 -29.19 50.21 -35.17
C LYS A 6 -29.10 49.62 -36.58
N LYS A 7 -27.94 49.66 -37.24
CA LYS A 7 -27.71 49.04 -38.58
C LYS A 7 -27.98 47.55 -38.60
N VAL A 8 -27.58 46.81 -37.53
CA VAL A 8 -27.84 45.37 -37.39
C VAL A 8 -29.35 45.14 -37.25
N ARG A 9 -30.03 45.89 -36.40
CA ARG A 9 -31.49 45.80 -36.19
C ARG A 9 -32.27 46.10 -37.48
N ASP A 10 -31.89 47.13 -38.22
CA ASP A 10 -32.59 47.54 -39.45
C ASP A 10 -32.37 46.55 -40.62
N LYS A 11 -31.26 45.77 -40.64
CA LYS A 11 -31.04 44.70 -41.61
C LYS A 11 -31.65 43.37 -41.19
N VAL A 12 -31.55 43.00 -39.90
CA VAL A 12 -31.99 41.69 -39.37
C VAL A 12 -33.48 41.71 -39.03
N GLY A 13 -34.04 42.86 -38.59
CA GLY A 13 -35.42 43.00 -38.18
C GLY A 13 -36.45 42.53 -39.21
N PRO A 14 -36.38 42.96 -40.47
CA PRO A 14 -37.30 42.50 -41.51
C PRO A 14 -37.19 40.99 -41.82
N ILE A 15 -35.99 40.43 -41.78
CA ILE A 15 -35.75 38.99 -41.94
C ILE A 15 -36.33 38.23 -40.73
N TRP A 16 -36.06 38.75 -39.51
CA TRP A 16 -36.53 38.16 -38.26
C TRP A 16 -38.06 38.06 -38.19
N THR A 17 -38.77 39.11 -38.59
CA THR A 17 -40.23 39.12 -38.58
C THR A 17 -40.82 38.33 -39.74
N ARG A 18 -40.22 38.43 -40.99
CA ARG A 18 -40.69 37.71 -42.17
C ARG A 18 -40.64 36.20 -41.98
N TYR A 19 -39.56 35.68 -41.40
CA TYR A 19 -39.37 34.22 -41.17
C TYR A 19 -39.80 33.78 -39.78
N GLN A 20 -40.38 34.66 -38.94
CA GLN A 20 -40.83 34.37 -37.60
C GLN A 20 -39.74 33.68 -36.75
N LEU A 21 -38.48 34.13 -36.83
CA LEU A 21 -37.32 33.49 -36.27
C LEU A 21 -37.47 33.23 -34.74
N THR A 22 -38.17 34.12 -34.01
CA THR A 22 -38.50 33.89 -32.57
C THR A 22 -39.28 32.62 -32.39
N ARG A 23 -40.31 32.34 -33.23
CA ARG A 23 -41.13 31.13 -33.13
C ARG A 23 -40.33 29.88 -33.43
N TRP A 24 -39.45 29.95 -34.49
CA TRP A 24 -38.55 28.83 -34.79
C TRP A 24 -37.55 28.57 -33.69
N LEU A 25 -36.96 29.61 -33.07
CA LEU A 25 -36.06 29.46 -31.95
C LEU A 25 -36.77 28.79 -30.76
N ILE A 26 -38.03 29.17 -30.47
CA ILE A 26 -38.86 28.52 -29.43
C ILE A 26 -39.11 27.04 -29.78
N VAL A 27 -39.46 26.73 -31.03
CA VAL A 27 -39.71 25.38 -31.49
C VAL A 27 -38.42 24.51 -31.38
N ILE A 28 -37.31 25.04 -31.86
CA ILE A 28 -36.01 24.37 -31.74
C ILE A 28 -35.62 24.14 -30.27
N PHE A 29 -35.82 25.15 -29.42
CA PHE A 29 -35.58 25.03 -27.97
C PHE A 29 -36.47 23.94 -27.36
N LEU A 30 -37.76 23.90 -27.65
CA LEU A 30 -38.68 22.88 -27.17
C LEU A 30 -38.33 21.48 -27.68
N LEU A 31 -37.88 21.36 -28.96
CA LEU A 31 -37.45 20.09 -29.52
C LEU A 31 -36.15 19.59 -28.84
N CYS A 32 -35.18 20.46 -28.64
CA CYS A 32 -33.96 20.12 -27.91
C CYS A 32 -34.28 19.72 -26.47
N PHE A 33 -35.17 20.45 -25.80
CA PHE A 33 -35.61 20.11 -24.46
C PHE A 33 -36.34 18.76 -24.41
N LEU A 34 -37.20 18.45 -25.39
CA LEU A 34 -37.86 17.17 -25.49
C LEU A 34 -36.83 16.01 -25.69
N ILE A 35 -35.86 16.18 -26.61
CA ILE A 35 -34.81 15.19 -26.84
C ILE A 35 -34.00 14.94 -25.56
N ILE A 36 -33.58 16.00 -24.88
CA ILE A 36 -32.82 15.91 -23.62
C ILE A 36 -33.68 15.20 -22.54
N SER A 37 -34.97 15.52 -22.45
CA SER A 37 -35.88 14.91 -21.48
C SER A 37 -36.07 13.40 -21.77
N VAL A 38 -36.24 13.01 -23.04
CA VAL A 38 -36.38 11.61 -23.42
C VAL A 38 -35.09 10.84 -23.12
N MET A 39 -33.94 11.37 -23.54
CA MET A 39 -32.64 10.75 -23.28
C MET A 39 -32.33 10.66 -21.79
N GLY A 40 -32.58 11.71 -21.03
CA GLY A 40 -32.37 11.75 -19.58
C GLY A 40 -33.25 10.76 -18.83
N THR A 41 -34.55 10.71 -19.19
CA THR A 41 -35.50 9.76 -18.61
C THR A 41 -35.13 8.31 -18.93
N PHE A 42 -34.74 8.05 -20.20
CA PHE A 42 -34.30 6.71 -20.60
C PHE A 42 -33.08 6.27 -19.79
N LYS A 43 -32.08 7.12 -19.69
CA LYS A 43 -30.88 6.85 -18.89
C LYS A 43 -31.20 6.64 -17.40
N ALA A 44 -32.06 7.48 -16.82
CA ALA A 44 -32.45 7.36 -15.41
C ALA A 44 -33.20 6.02 -15.14
N LYS A 45 -34.09 5.59 -16.05
CA LYS A 45 -34.81 4.32 -15.95
C LYS A 45 -33.92 3.09 -16.16
N THR A 46 -32.86 3.22 -16.92
CA THR A 46 -31.88 2.14 -17.14
C THR A 46 -30.79 2.09 -16.06
N THR A 47 -30.72 3.10 -15.19
CA THR A 47 -29.85 3.07 -14.02
C THR A 47 -30.63 2.44 -12.86
N ASP A 48 -30.12 1.36 -12.33
CA ASP A 48 -30.75 0.70 -11.19
C ASP A 48 -30.53 1.52 -9.92
N VAL A 49 -31.54 2.27 -9.54
CA VAL A 49 -31.55 3.07 -8.29
C VAL A 49 -32.15 2.28 -7.11
N SER A 50 -32.84 1.16 -7.35
CA SER A 50 -33.50 0.37 -6.29
C SER A 50 -32.49 -0.25 -5.32
N GLN A 51 -31.25 -0.48 -5.79
CA GLN A 51 -30.15 -0.98 -5.00
C GLN A 51 -29.36 0.11 -4.24
N LEU A 52 -29.72 1.41 -4.37
CA LEU A 52 -28.94 2.52 -3.81
C LEU A 52 -28.73 2.38 -2.30
N LYS A 53 -29.82 2.10 -1.56
CA LYS A 53 -29.74 1.97 -0.10
C LYS A 53 -28.84 0.80 0.31
N ALA A 54 -29.02 -0.37 -0.31
CA ALA A 54 -28.17 -1.52 -0.08
C ALA A 54 -26.71 -1.23 -0.42
N ARG A 55 -26.44 -0.62 -1.58
CA ARG A 55 -25.07 -0.24 -1.99
C ARG A 55 -24.41 0.77 -1.07
N LEU A 56 -25.16 1.63 -0.41
CA LEU A 56 -24.63 2.58 0.57
C LEU A 56 -24.45 1.95 1.96
N GLN A 57 -25.25 0.93 2.29
CA GLN A 57 -25.14 0.14 3.52
C GLN A 57 -24.11 -0.97 3.40
N ASP A 58 -24.12 -1.70 2.28
CA ASP A 58 -23.27 -2.86 2.05
C ASP A 58 -21.90 -2.40 1.53
N SER A 59 -20.92 -2.34 2.42
CA SER A 59 -19.52 -2.19 2.02
C SER A 59 -18.99 -3.52 1.48
N THR A 60 -18.02 -3.45 0.55
CA THR A 60 -17.29 -4.64 0.14
C THR A 60 -16.51 -5.19 1.30
N THR A 61 -16.80 -6.42 1.68
CA THR A 61 -16.20 -7.10 2.83
C THR A 61 -14.99 -7.91 2.41
N ILE A 62 -13.90 -7.80 3.17
CA ILE A 62 -12.70 -8.60 3.00
C ILE A 62 -12.69 -9.72 4.05
N TYR A 63 -12.46 -10.94 3.58
CA TYR A 63 -12.34 -12.14 4.39
C TYR A 63 -10.91 -12.64 4.39
N ASP A 64 -10.45 -13.14 5.53
CA ASP A 64 -9.13 -13.73 5.70
C ASP A 64 -9.03 -15.15 5.11
N ARG A 65 -7.84 -15.76 5.24
CA ARG A 65 -7.57 -17.14 4.76
C ARG A 65 -8.41 -18.24 5.42
N LYS A 66 -9.14 -17.92 6.49
CA LYS A 66 -10.04 -18.83 7.22
C LYS A 66 -11.51 -18.45 7.03
N ASP A 67 -11.81 -17.65 6.00
CA ASP A 67 -13.14 -17.12 5.70
C ASP A 67 -13.76 -16.30 6.87
N LYS A 68 -12.94 -15.75 7.78
CA LYS A 68 -13.39 -14.80 8.80
C LYS A 68 -13.34 -13.38 8.23
N GLU A 69 -14.30 -12.58 8.59
CA GLU A 69 -14.30 -11.17 8.26
C GLU A 69 -13.07 -10.47 8.84
N ALA A 70 -12.35 -9.77 7.97
CA ALA A 70 -11.14 -9.02 8.32
C ALA A 70 -11.40 -7.52 8.35
N GLY A 71 -12.45 -7.07 7.68
CA GLY A 71 -12.84 -5.69 7.58
C GLY A 71 -13.52 -5.39 6.25
N SER A 72 -13.60 -4.12 5.90
CA SER A 72 -14.26 -3.71 4.66
C SER A 72 -13.45 -2.69 3.87
N VAL A 73 -13.70 -2.63 2.56
CA VAL A 73 -13.06 -1.68 1.62
C VAL A 73 -13.70 -0.28 1.72
N ALA A 74 -14.32 0.03 2.81
CA ALA A 74 -15.11 1.24 3.00
C ALA A 74 -14.25 2.47 3.42
N GLY A 75 -13.08 2.66 2.86
CA GLY A 75 -12.24 3.84 3.15
C GLY A 75 -12.87 5.21 2.85
N GLN A 76 -14.06 5.24 2.24
CA GLN A 76 -14.87 6.44 2.00
C GLN A 76 -16.32 6.29 2.49
N LYS A 77 -16.62 5.28 3.31
CA LYS A 77 -17.93 5.08 3.92
C LYS A 77 -17.72 4.96 5.42
N GLY A 78 -18.36 5.83 6.16
CA GLY A 78 -18.40 5.76 7.61
C GLY A 78 -19.34 4.67 8.12
N THR A 79 -19.40 4.55 9.42
CA THR A 79 -20.34 3.68 10.13
C THR A 79 -21.78 4.11 9.81
N TYR A 80 -22.54 3.20 9.16
CA TYR A 80 -23.92 3.49 8.77
C TYR A 80 -24.85 3.43 9.99
N VAL A 81 -25.61 4.49 10.20
CA VAL A 81 -26.63 4.59 11.27
C VAL A 81 -28.01 4.82 10.66
N LYS A 82 -29.06 4.31 11.32
CA LYS A 82 -30.45 4.50 10.89
C LYS A 82 -30.93 5.91 11.23
N PHE A 83 -32.06 6.31 10.64
CA PHE A 83 -32.63 7.65 10.85
C PHE A 83 -32.93 7.97 12.31
N ASP A 84 -33.41 6.98 13.06
CA ASP A 84 -33.73 7.07 14.50
C ASP A 84 -32.47 7.04 15.41
N GLU A 85 -31.32 6.71 14.86
CA GLU A 85 -30.01 6.75 15.50
C GLU A 85 -29.25 8.06 15.18
N ILE A 86 -29.90 9.07 14.61
CA ILE A 86 -29.34 10.39 14.27
C ILE A 86 -30.08 11.49 15.02
N SER A 87 -29.35 12.35 15.70
CA SER A 87 -29.93 13.47 16.43
C SER A 87 -30.78 14.39 15.53
N PRO A 88 -32.00 14.75 15.93
CA PRO A 88 -32.79 15.76 15.25
C PRO A 88 -32.07 17.11 15.12
N ASN A 89 -31.10 17.39 15.99
CA ASN A 89 -30.35 18.64 15.97
C ASN A 89 -29.50 18.79 14.71
N ILE A 90 -28.77 17.74 14.31
CA ILE A 90 -27.99 17.78 13.06
C ILE A 90 -28.91 17.68 11.84
N THR A 91 -29.96 16.86 11.90
CA THR A 91 -30.94 16.73 10.83
C THR A 91 -31.57 18.10 10.47
N ASN A 92 -32.04 18.83 11.48
CA ASN A 92 -32.61 20.16 11.30
C ASN A 92 -31.57 21.19 10.81
N ALA A 93 -30.31 21.09 11.30
CA ALA A 93 -29.24 22.00 10.87
C ALA A 93 -28.87 21.78 9.38
N ILE A 94 -28.79 20.53 8.92
CA ILE A 94 -28.57 20.20 7.51
C ILE A 94 -29.71 20.69 6.63
N LEU A 95 -30.98 20.38 6.99
CA LEU A 95 -32.14 20.80 6.24
C LEU A 95 -32.21 22.32 6.14
N SER A 96 -31.99 23.03 7.25
CA SER A 96 -32.03 24.49 7.28
C SER A 96 -30.95 25.17 6.47
N THR A 97 -29.82 24.47 6.25
CA THR A 97 -28.64 25.04 5.59
C THR A 97 -28.54 24.63 4.13
N GLU A 98 -28.74 23.35 3.83
CA GLU A 98 -28.54 22.79 2.50
C GLU A 98 -29.85 22.81 1.67
N ASP A 99 -30.97 22.45 2.27
CA ASP A 99 -32.22 22.28 1.53
C ASP A 99 -33.47 22.43 2.42
N ARG A 100 -33.86 23.67 2.72
CA ARG A 100 -35.02 23.97 3.59
C ARG A 100 -36.38 23.51 3.04
N ASN A 101 -36.47 23.21 1.73
CA ASN A 101 -37.68 22.74 1.09
C ASN A 101 -37.68 21.25 0.79
N PHE A 102 -36.70 20.51 1.28
CA PHE A 102 -36.45 19.11 0.98
C PHE A 102 -37.72 18.26 0.99
N TYR A 103 -38.52 18.32 2.05
CA TYR A 103 -39.77 17.54 2.16
C TYR A 103 -40.87 17.94 1.18
N ARG A 104 -40.73 19.09 0.49
CA ARG A 104 -41.74 19.64 -0.45
C ARG A 104 -41.30 19.53 -1.90
N GLU A 105 -40.03 19.22 -2.17
CA GLU A 105 -39.44 19.14 -3.51
C GLU A 105 -39.46 17.70 -4.02
N TYR A 106 -39.43 17.52 -5.34
CA TYR A 106 -39.43 16.24 -6.03
C TYR A 106 -38.03 15.92 -6.60
N GLY A 107 -37.01 16.01 -5.76
CA GLY A 107 -35.63 15.70 -6.11
C GLY A 107 -34.85 16.87 -6.73
N PHE A 108 -35.48 17.95 -7.12
CA PHE A 108 -34.81 19.15 -7.62
C PHE A 108 -35.60 20.42 -7.34
N SER A 109 -34.89 21.54 -7.23
CA SER A 109 -35.47 22.87 -7.06
C SER A 109 -35.39 23.68 -8.36
N ILE A 110 -36.51 23.99 -8.98
CA ILE A 110 -36.56 24.87 -10.17
C ILE A 110 -35.94 26.23 -9.84
N LYS A 111 -36.35 26.83 -8.71
CA LYS A 111 -35.87 28.15 -8.25
C LYS A 111 -34.37 28.09 -7.92
N GLY A 112 -33.89 27.02 -7.25
CA GLY A 112 -32.51 26.80 -6.91
C GLY A 112 -31.65 26.62 -8.17
N THR A 113 -32.12 25.81 -9.13
CA THR A 113 -31.39 25.53 -10.39
C THR A 113 -31.23 26.81 -11.24
N ILE A 114 -32.31 27.60 -11.38
CA ILE A 114 -32.25 28.87 -12.13
C ILE A 114 -31.33 29.88 -11.44
N ARG A 115 -31.42 30.03 -10.12
CA ARG A 115 -30.55 30.92 -9.34
C ARG A 115 -29.08 30.49 -9.48
N GLY A 116 -28.78 29.21 -9.31
CA GLY A 116 -27.43 28.66 -9.43
C GLY A 116 -26.84 28.88 -10.82
N ALA A 117 -27.63 28.67 -11.90
CA ALA A 117 -27.22 28.92 -13.27
C ALA A 117 -26.88 30.39 -13.51
N LEU A 118 -27.78 31.30 -13.11
CA LEU A 118 -27.59 32.75 -13.28
C LEU A 118 -26.37 33.25 -12.49
N THR A 119 -26.18 32.80 -11.27
CA THR A 119 -25.09 33.22 -10.42
C THR A 119 -23.73 32.67 -10.95
N THR A 120 -23.72 31.43 -11.46
CA THR A 120 -22.55 30.86 -12.09
C THR A 120 -22.15 31.64 -13.36
N ILE A 121 -23.11 32.05 -14.18
CA ILE A 121 -22.85 32.88 -15.37
C ILE A 121 -22.27 34.24 -14.92
N LEU A 122 -22.84 34.88 -13.90
CA LEU A 122 -22.33 36.16 -13.38
C LEU A 122 -20.91 36.04 -12.81
N TYR A 123 -20.58 34.95 -12.12
CA TYR A 123 -19.22 34.73 -11.63
C TYR A 123 -18.23 34.50 -12.76
N ARG A 124 -18.59 33.72 -13.79
CA ARG A 124 -17.75 33.54 -14.99
C ARG A 124 -17.50 34.84 -15.75
N LEU A 125 -18.53 35.69 -15.87
CA LEU A 125 -18.38 37.01 -16.49
C LEU A 125 -17.47 37.94 -15.68
N LYS A 126 -17.32 37.71 -14.37
CA LYS A 126 -16.40 38.43 -13.48
C LYS A 126 -15.02 37.79 -13.37
N GLY A 127 -14.72 36.73 -14.17
CA GLY A 127 -13.45 36.03 -14.17
C GLY A 127 -13.23 35.08 -12.97
N SER A 128 -14.29 34.76 -12.22
CA SER A 128 -14.26 33.83 -11.08
C SER A 128 -14.74 32.43 -11.49
N SER A 129 -14.06 31.39 -11.05
CA SER A 129 -14.46 29.98 -11.21
C SER A 129 -15.49 29.51 -10.15
N ALA A 130 -15.94 30.39 -9.25
CA ALA A 130 -16.89 30.03 -8.20
C ALA A 130 -18.25 29.62 -8.80
N SER A 131 -18.86 28.57 -8.25
CA SER A 131 -20.22 28.14 -8.53
C SER A 131 -21.12 28.43 -7.34
N ALA A 132 -22.36 28.88 -7.59
CA ALA A 132 -23.31 29.12 -6.53
C ALA A 132 -24.09 27.84 -6.19
N GLY A 133 -24.24 27.54 -4.91
CA GLY A 133 -25.07 26.45 -4.40
C GLY A 133 -26.55 26.63 -4.77
N GLY A 134 -27.18 25.57 -5.25
CA GLY A 134 -28.59 25.53 -5.64
C GLY A 134 -29.06 24.10 -5.89
N SER A 135 -28.23 23.09 -5.54
CA SER A 135 -28.56 21.68 -5.62
C SER A 135 -29.33 21.26 -4.37
N THR A 136 -30.32 20.39 -4.52
CA THR A 136 -31.04 19.76 -3.41
C THR A 136 -30.18 18.65 -2.76
N ILE A 137 -30.59 18.21 -1.57
CA ILE A 137 -29.98 17.05 -0.88
C ILE A 137 -30.02 15.81 -1.79
N THR A 138 -31.15 15.54 -2.45
CA THR A 138 -31.29 14.42 -3.40
C THR A 138 -30.30 14.53 -4.57
N GLN A 139 -30.09 15.73 -5.10
CA GLN A 139 -29.10 15.97 -6.16
C GLN A 139 -27.67 15.75 -5.67
N GLN A 140 -27.38 16.15 -4.43
CA GLN A 140 -26.05 15.92 -3.83
C GLN A 140 -25.81 14.43 -3.59
N LEU A 141 -26.79 13.69 -3.06
CA LEU A 141 -26.72 12.24 -2.90
C LEU A 141 -26.47 11.53 -4.24
N VAL A 142 -27.28 11.85 -5.28
CA VAL A 142 -27.13 11.27 -6.62
C VAL A 142 -25.77 11.58 -7.23
N LYS A 143 -25.28 12.81 -7.06
CA LYS A 143 -23.94 13.20 -7.52
C LYS A 143 -22.87 12.32 -6.89
N ASN A 144 -22.93 12.12 -5.58
CA ASN A 144 -21.91 11.37 -4.86
C ASN A 144 -21.99 9.85 -5.13
N ALA A 145 -23.21 9.31 -5.31
CA ALA A 145 -23.42 7.86 -5.46
C ALA A 145 -23.30 7.34 -6.91
N PHE A 146 -23.64 8.15 -7.92
CA PHE A 146 -23.78 7.66 -9.31
C PHE A 146 -22.94 8.44 -10.35
N LEU A 147 -22.39 9.62 -9.99
CA LEU A 147 -21.79 10.52 -10.96
C LEU A 147 -20.36 10.90 -10.59
N THR A 148 -19.60 11.37 -11.58
CA THR A 148 -18.25 11.91 -11.36
C THR A 148 -18.28 13.33 -10.79
N GLN A 149 -17.16 13.80 -10.25
CA GLN A 149 -17.02 15.17 -9.75
C GLN A 149 -16.89 16.23 -10.88
N ASP A 150 -16.94 15.81 -12.15
CA ASP A 150 -16.84 16.71 -13.32
C ASP A 150 -17.91 17.78 -13.32
N GLN A 151 -17.52 19.02 -13.58
CA GLN A 151 -18.45 20.16 -13.67
C GLN A 151 -18.99 20.36 -15.08
N THR A 152 -19.68 19.35 -15.65
CA THR A 152 -20.24 19.40 -17.00
C THR A 152 -21.76 19.56 -17.00
N ILE A 153 -22.30 20.23 -18.03
CA ILE A 153 -23.77 20.36 -18.24
C ILE A 153 -24.40 18.98 -18.39
N LYS A 154 -23.75 18.06 -19.10
CA LYS A 154 -24.22 16.67 -19.29
C LYS A 154 -24.38 15.94 -17.94
N ARG A 155 -23.40 16.09 -17.05
CA ARG A 155 -23.49 15.52 -15.71
C ARG A 155 -24.67 16.12 -14.94
N LYS A 156 -24.86 17.46 -14.98
CA LYS A 156 -25.95 18.13 -14.25
C LYS A 156 -27.33 17.73 -14.76
N ILE A 157 -27.47 17.47 -16.07
CA ILE A 157 -28.71 16.94 -16.64
C ILE A 157 -28.97 15.50 -16.12
N ASN A 158 -27.97 14.64 -16.13
CA ASN A 158 -28.10 13.27 -15.60
C ASN A 158 -28.47 13.29 -14.10
N GLU A 159 -27.83 14.16 -13.31
CA GLU A 159 -28.13 14.36 -11.89
C GLU A 159 -29.62 14.69 -11.67
N LEU A 160 -30.17 15.62 -12.45
CA LEU A 160 -31.56 15.98 -12.34
C LEU A 160 -32.54 14.82 -12.58
N PHE A 161 -32.33 14.07 -13.67
CA PHE A 161 -33.23 12.94 -14.00
C PHE A 161 -33.08 11.77 -13.03
N LEU A 162 -31.86 11.48 -12.57
CA LEU A 162 -31.62 10.45 -11.55
C LEU A 162 -32.22 10.87 -10.19
N SER A 163 -32.15 12.14 -9.82
CA SER A 163 -32.76 12.63 -8.57
C SER A 163 -34.28 12.42 -8.56
N ILE A 164 -34.93 12.67 -9.68
CA ILE A 164 -36.37 12.38 -9.83
C ILE A 164 -36.67 10.88 -9.68
N GLN A 165 -35.77 10.02 -10.19
CA GLN A 165 -35.95 8.59 -10.07
C GLN A 165 -35.73 8.08 -8.65
N VAL A 166 -34.73 8.61 -7.93
CA VAL A 166 -34.48 8.30 -6.51
C VAL A 166 -35.67 8.71 -5.62
N GLU A 167 -36.25 9.87 -5.87
CA GLU A 167 -37.45 10.34 -5.13
C GLU A 167 -38.70 9.49 -5.37
N LYS A 168 -38.75 8.74 -6.45
CA LYS A 168 -39.86 7.78 -6.70
C LYS A 168 -39.68 6.48 -5.98
N GLU A 169 -38.44 6.11 -5.73
CA GLU A 169 -38.05 4.80 -5.16
C GLU A 169 -37.96 4.84 -3.63
N TYR A 170 -37.51 5.96 -3.06
CA TYR A 170 -37.20 6.08 -1.63
C TYR A 170 -38.04 7.16 -0.93
N SER A 171 -38.31 6.93 0.33
CA SER A 171 -38.90 7.96 1.21
C SER A 171 -37.93 9.13 1.44
N LYS A 172 -38.46 10.27 1.84
CA LYS A 172 -37.63 11.43 2.20
C LYS A 172 -36.64 11.12 3.33
N ASP A 173 -37.08 10.38 4.33
CA ASP A 173 -36.26 10.00 5.46
C ASP A 173 -35.15 9.01 5.01
N ASP A 174 -35.43 8.07 4.09
CA ASP A 174 -34.40 7.23 3.52
C ASP A 174 -33.36 8.04 2.74
N ILE A 175 -33.79 9.01 1.92
CA ILE A 175 -32.89 9.87 1.15
C ILE A 175 -32.02 10.70 2.07
N LEU A 176 -32.58 11.29 3.12
CA LEU A 176 -31.84 12.09 4.08
C LEU A 176 -30.85 11.24 4.88
N THR A 177 -31.28 10.04 5.31
CA THR A 177 -30.41 9.08 5.99
C THR A 177 -29.24 8.67 5.11
N MET A 178 -29.49 8.29 3.86
CA MET A 178 -28.45 7.97 2.89
C MET A 178 -27.48 9.13 2.66
N TYR A 179 -28.00 10.36 2.59
CA TYR A 179 -27.17 11.56 2.44
C TYR A 179 -26.25 11.77 3.63
N MET A 180 -26.78 11.73 4.86
CA MET A 180 -26.01 11.94 6.08
C MET A 180 -24.94 10.88 6.30
N ASN A 181 -25.23 9.62 5.95
CA ASN A 181 -24.27 8.53 6.05
C ASN A 181 -23.18 8.52 4.95
N ASN A 182 -23.37 9.28 3.85
CA ASN A 182 -22.45 9.28 2.71
C ASN A 182 -21.77 10.64 2.49
N ALA A 183 -21.97 11.61 3.36
CA ALA A 183 -21.34 12.92 3.29
C ALA A 183 -19.93 12.88 3.90
N TYR A 184 -19.00 13.64 3.30
CA TYR A 184 -17.66 13.84 3.85
C TYR A 184 -17.62 15.06 4.75
N PHE A 185 -17.12 14.90 5.97
CA PHE A 185 -17.06 15.94 7.00
C PHE A 185 -15.65 16.46 7.30
N GLY A 186 -14.63 16.02 6.56
CA GLY A 186 -13.23 16.38 6.81
C GLY A 186 -12.49 15.37 7.67
N ARG A 187 -11.16 15.47 7.76
CA ARG A 187 -10.29 14.64 8.60
C ARG A 187 -10.53 13.12 8.49
N GLY A 188 -10.85 12.66 7.28
CA GLY A 188 -11.16 11.25 7.03
C GLY A 188 -12.56 10.80 7.48
N ALA A 189 -13.34 11.63 8.13
CA ALA A 189 -14.67 11.28 8.62
C ALA A 189 -15.71 11.27 7.50
N TRP A 190 -16.25 10.10 7.19
CA TRP A 190 -17.35 9.88 6.27
C TRP A 190 -18.61 9.46 7.02
N GLY A 191 -19.72 10.07 6.71
CA GLY A 191 -20.96 9.84 7.44
C GLY A 191 -21.04 10.57 8.77
N VAL A 192 -22.28 10.76 9.23
CA VAL A 192 -22.59 11.54 10.43
C VAL A 192 -22.07 10.89 11.72
N GLN A 193 -22.07 9.55 11.79
CA GLN A 193 -21.59 8.82 12.96
C GLN A 193 -20.08 9.02 13.16
N ASP A 194 -19.29 8.78 12.11
CA ASP A 194 -17.84 8.95 12.18
C ASP A 194 -17.45 10.43 12.39
N ALA A 195 -18.22 11.37 11.81
CA ALA A 195 -18.00 12.79 12.06
C ALA A 195 -18.28 13.18 13.52
N SER A 196 -19.35 12.64 14.11
CA SER A 196 -19.66 12.83 15.53
C SER A 196 -18.54 12.30 16.43
N GLN A 197 -18.08 11.10 16.17
CA GLN A 197 -16.97 10.47 16.88
C GLN A 197 -15.68 11.26 16.70
N LYS A 198 -15.32 11.64 15.45
CA LYS A 198 -14.07 12.34 15.12
C LYS A 198 -13.93 13.68 15.81
N TYR A 199 -14.99 14.47 15.82
CA TYR A 199 -14.93 15.84 16.34
C TYR A 199 -15.36 15.99 17.79
N PHE A 200 -16.15 15.05 18.32
CA PHE A 200 -16.76 15.18 19.64
C PHE A 200 -16.63 13.94 20.53
N GLY A 201 -16.24 12.78 20.00
CA GLY A 201 -16.16 11.51 20.74
C GLY A 201 -17.55 11.00 21.17
N LEU A 202 -18.63 11.38 20.45
CA LEU A 202 -20.03 11.07 20.78
C LEU A 202 -20.68 10.28 19.64
N ASP A 203 -21.75 9.52 19.97
CA ASP A 203 -22.60 8.93 18.96
C ASP A 203 -23.48 9.99 18.26
N ALA A 204 -23.92 9.70 17.03
CA ALA A 204 -24.65 10.67 16.20
C ALA A 204 -26.01 11.10 16.81
N ASP A 205 -26.64 10.28 17.63
CA ASP A 205 -27.89 10.59 18.33
C ASP A 205 -27.68 11.52 19.55
N GLU A 206 -26.48 11.60 20.09
CA GLU A 206 -26.12 12.43 21.26
C GLU A 206 -25.77 13.88 20.89
N LEU A 207 -25.67 14.22 19.60
CA LEU A 207 -25.26 15.55 19.15
C LEU A 207 -26.20 16.65 19.66
N SER A 208 -25.65 17.64 20.35
CA SER A 208 -26.31 18.88 20.72
C SER A 208 -26.59 19.79 19.52
N VAL A 209 -27.43 20.85 19.69
CA VAL A 209 -27.68 21.85 18.66
C VAL A 209 -26.39 22.50 18.16
N ASN A 210 -25.47 22.82 19.06
CA ASN A 210 -24.21 23.47 18.76
C ASN A 210 -23.31 22.56 17.89
N GLN A 211 -23.17 21.31 18.29
CA GLN A 211 -22.39 20.30 17.58
C GLN A 211 -23.01 19.93 16.23
N GLY A 212 -24.33 19.72 16.18
CA GLY A 212 -25.06 19.48 14.93
C GLY A 212 -24.94 20.65 13.94
N ALA A 213 -24.99 21.89 14.44
CA ALA A 213 -24.78 23.07 13.60
C ALA A 213 -23.35 23.15 13.07
N MET A 214 -22.35 22.73 13.86
CA MET A 214 -20.95 22.67 13.42
C MET A 214 -20.77 21.66 12.29
N LEU A 215 -21.24 20.41 12.48
CA LEU A 215 -21.12 19.38 11.46
C LEU A 215 -21.87 19.75 10.16
N ALA A 216 -23.09 20.30 10.26
CA ALA A 216 -23.81 20.80 9.09
C ALA A 216 -23.04 21.92 8.37
N GLY A 217 -22.28 22.72 9.11
CA GLY A 217 -21.41 23.75 8.56
C GLY A 217 -20.26 23.22 7.71
N LEU A 218 -19.69 22.07 8.08
CA LEU A 218 -18.59 21.42 7.38
C LEU A 218 -18.94 20.99 5.95
N LEU A 219 -20.19 20.60 5.69
CA LEU A 219 -20.62 20.06 4.40
C LEU A 219 -20.34 20.98 3.20
N GLN A 220 -20.27 22.27 3.41
CA GLN A 220 -19.95 23.24 2.36
C GLN A 220 -18.46 23.19 1.96
N SER A 221 -17.57 23.09 2.93
CA SER A 221 -16.12 23.06 2.74
C SER A 221 -15.45 22.37 3.94
N PRO A 222 -15.38 21.02 3.95
CA PRO A 222 -14.93 20.28 5.12
C PRO A 222 -13.53 20.68 5.62
N ASN A 223 -12.58 20.87 4.70
CA ASN A 223 -11.23 21.30 5.06
C ASN A 223 -11.13 22.80 5.40
N GLY A 224 -11.98 23.65 4.76
CA GLY A 224 -11.95 25.11 4.98
C GLY A 224 -12.62 25.55 6.28
N TYR A 225 -13.50 24.72 6.84
CA TYR A 225 -14.20 24.96 8.11
C TYR A 225 -13.83 23.95 9.19
N ASP A 226 -12.69 23.24 9.03
CA ASP A 226 -12.19 22.33 10.03
C ASP A 226 -12.02 23.02 11.39
N PRO A 227 -12.74 22.60 12.46
CA PRO A 227 -12.71 23.28 13.74
C PRO A 227 -11.37 23.14 14.48
N ILE A 228 -10.53 22.19 14.10
CA ILE A 228 -9.22 21.97 14.69
C ILE A 228 -8.17 22.86 14.01
N GLU A 229 -8.15 22.90 12.67
CA GLU A 229 -7.16 23.68 11.91
C GLU A 229 -7.58 25.14 11.69
N HIS A 230 -8.90 25.38 11.53
CA HIS A 230 -9.47 26.69 11.21
C HIS A 230 -10.58 27.11 12.17
N PRO A 231 -10.33 27.17 13.51
CA PRO A 231 -11.38 27.33 14.53
C PRO A 231 -12.23 28.60 14.35
N GLN A 232 -11.65 29.71 13.92
CA GLN A 232 -12.41 30.96 13.71
C GLN A 232 -13.33 30.88 12.48
N ALA A 233 -12.91 30.25 11.39
CA ALA A 233 -13.73 30.02 10.22
C ALA A 233 -14.87 29.06 10.54
N ALA A 234 -14.58 28.03 11.32
CA ALA A 234 -15.55 27.07 11.83
C ALA A 234 -16.62 27.72 12.72
N LEU A 235 -16.21 28.56 13.69
CA LEU A 235 -17.13 29.33 14.54
C LEU A 235 -18.08 30.22 13.71
N ASN A 236 -17.52 30.96 12.77
CA ASN A 236 -18.31 31.85 11.91
C ASN A 236 -19.32 31.03 11.07
N ARG A 237 -18.91 29.89 10.55
CA ARG A 237 -19.77 29.01 9.76
C ARG A 237 -20.85 28.36 10.62
N ARG A 238 -20.53 27.85 11.82
CA ARG A 238 -21.48 27.35 12.80
C ARG A 238 -22.53 28.39 13.15
N ASN A 239 -22.13 29.64 13.42
CA ASN A 239 -23.04 30.73 13.74
C ASN A 239 -24.01 31.05 12.57
N GLN A 240 -23.52 30.94 11.33
CA GLN A 240 -24.40 31.07 10.16
C GLN A 240 -25.44 29.94 10.11
N VAL A 241 -25.07 28.69 10.47
CA VAL A 241 -26.02 27.58 10.54
C VAL A 241 -27.02 27.78 11.66
N LEU A 242 -26.64 28.27 12.84
CA LEU A 242 -27.55 28.63 13.92
C LEU A 242 -28.58 29.69 13.45
N GLN A 243 -28.13 30.69 12.70
CA GLN A 243 -29.06 31.70 12.14
C GLN A 243 -29.99 31.11 11.07
N ASN A 244 -29.52 30.10 10.28
CA ASN A 244 -30.38 29.37 9.34
C ASN A 244 -31.48 28.58 10.06
N LEU A 245 -31.16 27.98 11.23
CA LEU A 245 -32.16 27.32 12.08
C LEU A 245 -33.21 28.28 12.57
N VAL A 246 -32.82 29.49 13.01
CA VAL A 246 -33.75 30.54 13.39
C VAL A 246 -34.64 30.96 12.21
N ASN A 247 -34.08 31.22 11.05
CA ASN A 247 -34.79 31.61 9.83
C ASN A 247 -35.77 30.54 9.30
N ASN A 248 -35.69 29.33 9.81
CA ASN A 248 -36.57 28.20 9.48
C ASN A 248 -37.44 27.74 10.67
N ASP A 249 -37.57 28.56 11.69
CA ASP A 249 -38.41 28.31 12.88
C ASP A 249 -38.03 27.02 13.65
N GLN A 250 -36.74 26.58 13.55
CA GLN A 250 -36.20 25.39 14.23
C GLN A 250 -35.44 25.74 15.53
N LEU A 251 -35.15 27.02 15.76
CA LEU A 251 -34.43 27.50 16.93
C LEU A 251 -34.93 28.93 17.28
N ALA A 252 -35.08 29.20 18.56
CA ALA A 252 -35.40 30.55 19.02
C ALA A 252 -34.16 31.48 18.92
N GLN A 253 -34.35 32.76 18.64
CA GLN A 253 -33.24 33.70 18.43
C GLN A 253 -32.36 33.84 19.68
N ASP A 254 -32.96 33.96 20.86
CA ASP A 254 -32.26 34.06 22.14
C ASP A 254 -31.38 32.86 22.41
N LYS A 255 -31.82 31.65 22.05
CA LYS A 255 -31.03 30.44 22.16
C LYS A 255 -29.87 30.42 21.15
N ALA A 256 -30.12 30.86 19.91
CA ALA A 256 -29.06 30.97 18.90
C ALA A 256 -28.00 31.98 19.33
N ASP A 257 -28.36 33.11 19.90
CA ASP A 257 -27.45 34.14 20.41
C ASP A 257 -26.62 33.60 21.60
N SER A 258 -27.22 32.79 22.48
CA SER A 258 -26.51 32.13 23.56
C SER A 258 -25.46 31.16 23.02
N LEU A 259 -25.88 30.27 22.10
CA LEU A 259 -24.98 29.25 21.51
C LEU A 259 -23.85 29.89 20.67
N ALA A 260 -24.12 31.04 20.02
CA ALA A 260 -23.09 31.75 19.24
C ALA A 260 -21.92 32.22 20.08
N ASN A 261 -22.14 32.47 21.37
CA ASN A 261 -21.12 32.87 22.33
C ASN A 261 -20.38 31.68 22.96
N GLU A 262 -20.82 30.45 22.73
CA GLU A 262 -20.19 29.24 23.22
C GLU A 262 -19.09 28.79 22.27
N GLY A 263 -18.04 28.12 22.80
CA GLY A 263 -17.04 27.44 21.99
C GLY A 263 -17.65 26.24 21.21
N ILE A 264 -16.92 25.72 20.21
CA ILE A 264 -17.35 24.55 19.46
C ILE A 264 -17.25 23.28 20.31
N GLY A 265 -16.22 23.19 21.16
CA GLY A 265 -15.96 22.01 21.97
C GLY A 265 -15.46 20.81 21.14
N ALA A 266 -14.93 21.06 19.94
CA ALA A 266 -14.35 20.02 19.10
C ALA A 266 -12.92 19.71 19.52
N SER A 267 -12.56 18.44 19.47
CA SER A 267 -11.20 17.91 19.59
C SER A 267 -10.99 16.81 18.57
N ASP A 268 -9.73 16.51 18.26
CA ASP A 268 -9.41 15.45 17.30
C ASP A 268 -9.39 14.10 18.03
N HIS A 269 -10.45 13.32 17.84
CA HIS A 269 -10.54 11.96 18.38
C HIS A 269 -10.08 10.96 17.32
N GLU A 270 -9.37 9.93 17.75
CA GLU A 270 -9.02 8.83 16.85
C GLU A 270 -10.30 8.08 16.44
N LEU A 271 -10.52 7.99 15.12
CA LEU A 271 -11.58 7.13 14.62
C LEU A 271 -11.07 5.70 14.70
N VAL A 272 -11.60 4.93 15.63
CA VAL A 272 -11.40 3.48 15.65
C VAL A 272 -12.23 2.89 14.50
N ASN A 273 -11.80 3.16 13.27
CA ASN A 273 -12.41 2.52 12.11
C ASN A 273 -11.80 1.12 11.95
N ASP A 274 -12.24 0.19 12.80
CA ASP A 274 -11.83 -1.22 12.80
C ASP A 274 -12.10 -1.91 11.43
N SER A 275 -12.90 -1.27 10.58
CA SER A 275 -13.22 -1.80 9.25
C SER A 275 -12.06 -1.71 8.23
N TYR A 276 -11.14 -0.73 8.37
CA TYR A 276 -9.96 -0.56 7.49
C TYR A 276 -8.63 -0.74 8.20
N ARG A 277 -8.62 -1.50 9.29
CA ARG A 277 -7.48 -1.71 10.22
C ARG A 277 -6.20 -2.23 9.56
N TYR A 278 -6.29 -2.89 8.42
CA TYR A 278 -5.16 -3.43 7.67
C TYR A 278 -4.92 -2.66 6.36
N SER A 279 -4.76 -1.35 6.45
CA SER A 279 -4.71 -0.42 5.30
C SER A 279 -3.75 -0.87 4.19
N SER A 280 -2.49 -1.17 4.49
CA SER A 280 -1.50 -1.63 3.50
C SER A 280 -1.94 -2.92 2.79
N TYR A 281 -2.58 -3.84 3.51
CA TYR A 281 -3.08 -5.09 2.94
C TYR A 281 -4.32 -4.86 2.06
N PHE A 282 -5.27 -4.08 2.56
CA PHE A 282 -6.51 -3.78 1.84
C PHE A 282 -6.26 -2.95 0.58
N ASP A 283 -5.32 -2.00 0.63
CA ASP A 283 -4.87 -1.28 -0.55
C ASP A 283 -4.27 -2.20 -1.61
N ALA A 284 -3.48 -3.20 -1.20
CA ALA A 284 -2.93 -4.20 -2.10
C ALA A 284 -4.03 -5.08 -2.72
N VAL A 285 -5.04 -5.48 -1.94
CA VAL A 285 -6.23 -6.20 -2.43
C VAL A 285 -7.01 -5.37 -3.46
N ILE A 286 -7.28 -4.10 -3.17
CA ILE A 286 -7.96 -3.17 -4.09
C ILE A 286 -7.16 -3.04 -5.39
N ASN A 287 -5.85 -2.83 -5.28
CA ASN A 287 -4.96 -2.69 -6.43
C ASN A 287 -4.91 -3.99 -7.27
N GLU A 288 -4.90 -5.17 -6.65
CA GLU A 288 -4.98 -6.45 -7.37
C GLU A 288 -6.33 -6.61 -8.08
N ALA A 289 -7.45 -6.30 -7.42
CA ALA A 289 -8.79 -6.37 -8.01
C ALA A 289 -8.91 -5.46 -9.24
N ILE A 290 -8.39 -4.24 -9.17
CA ILE A 290 -8.44 -3.27 -10.28
C ILE A 290 -7.47 -3.65 -11.39
N ASN A 291 -6.19 -3.90 -11.04
CA ASN A 291 -5.12 -4.02 -12.04
C ASN A 291 -5.07 -5.40 -12.71
N LYS A 292 -5.27 -6.48 -11.94
CA LYS A 292 -5.22 -7.86 -12.44
C LYS A 292 -6.58 -8.35 -12.94
N TYR A 293 -7.63 -8.15 -12.14
CA TYR A 293 -8.96 -8.65 -12.45
C TYR A 293 -9.87 -7.66 -13.16
N LYS A 294 -9.41 -6.42 -13.40
CA LYS A 294 -10.10 -5.36 -14.15
C LYS A 294 -11.47 -4.97 -13.58
N ILE A 295 -11.67 -5.17 -12.28
CA ILE A 295 -12.86 -4.70 -11.58
C ILE A 295 -12.75 -3.17 -11.45
N LYS A 296 -13.81 -2.46 -11.80
CA LYS A 296 -13.83 -1.01 -11.67
C LYS A 296 -13.87 -0.62 -10.19
N GLU A 297 -13.10 0.39 -9.83
CA GLU A 297 -13.00 0.88 -8.45
C GLU A 297 -14.35 1.29 -7.87
N ASP A 298 -15.16 2.03 -8.65
CA ASP A 298 -16.50 2.45 -8.25
C ASP A 298 -17.41 1.27 -7.88
N LYS A 299 -17.30 0.17 -8.60
CA LYS A 299 -18.02 -1.06 -8.30
C LYS A 299 -17.45 -1.78 -7.07
N LEU A 300 -16.12 -1.88 -7.01
CA LEU A 300 -15.46 -2.52 -5.88
C LEU A 300 -15.82 -1.86 -4.55
N LEU A 301 -15.98 -0.53 -4.55
CA LEU A 301 -16.31 0.23 -3.35
C LEU A 301 -17.81 0.19 -3.00
N ASN A 302 -18.70 0.04 -4.00
CA ASN A 302 -20.12 0.33 -3.82
C ASN A 302 -21.07 -0.85 -4.05
N ASP A 303 -20.62 -1.94 -4.70
CA ASP A 303 -21.51 -3.02 -5.10
C ASP A 303 -21.55 -4.19 -4.07
N GLY A 304 -21.01 -4.02 -2.84
CA GLY A 304 -21.13 -5.02 -1.77
C GLY A 304 -20.47 -6.36 -2.09
N TYR A 305 -19.29 -6.36 -2.69
CA TYR A 305 -18.58 -7.60 -3.02
C TYR A 305 -18.06 -8.30 -1.76
N LYS A 306 -17.86 -9.60 -1.85
CA LYS A 306 -17.15 -10.41 -0.86
C LYS A 306 -15.82 -10.83 -1.47
N ILE A 307 -14.71 -10.34 -0.88
CA ILE A 307 -13.35 -10.62 -1.33
C ILE A 307 -12.69 -11.56 -0.33
N TYR A 308 -12.46 -12.79 -0.76
CA TYR A 308 -11.71 -13.78 0.01
C TYR A 308 -10.24 -13.65 -0.32
N THR A 309 -9.42 -13.63 0.72
CA THR A 309 -7.99 -13.33 0.62
C THR A 309 -7.11 -14.37 1.27
N THR A 310 -5.81 -14.21 1.10
CA THR A 310 -4.77 -15.02 1.76
C THR A 310 -4.30 -14.41 3.09
N LEU A 311 -4.95 -13.33 3.58
CA LEU A 311 -4.63 -12.63 4.80
C LEU A 311 -4.59 -13.58 6.01
N ASP A 312 -3.52 -13.53 6.78
CA ASP A 312 -3.51 -14.00 8.16
C ASP A 312 -3.59 -12.81 9.09
N GLN A 313 -4.73 -12.66 9.78
CA GLN A 313 -4.96 -11.48 10.61
C GLN A 313 -3.98 -11.38 11.78
N THR A 314 -3.47 -12.51 12.28
CA THR A 314 -2.48 -12.53 13.38
C THR A 314 -1.13 -12.03 12.86
N ASP A 315 -0.66 -12.55 11.72
CA ASP A 315 0.60 -12.12 11.12
C ASP A 315 0.55 -10.63 10.74
N GLN A 316 -0.59 -10.18 10.19
CA GLN A 316 -0.76 -8.79 9.78
C GLN A 316 -0.78 -7.83 10.98
N ALA A 317 -1.52 -8.16 12.03
CA ALA A 317 -1.60 -7.33 13.23
C ALA A 317 -0.23 -7.23 13.94
N ASN A 318 0.48 -8.35 14.07
CA ASN A 318 1.83 -8.38 14.63
C ASN A 318 2.78 -7.51 13.80
N LEU A 319 2.77 -7.68 12.47
CA LEU A 319 3.64 -6.91 11.59
C LEU A 319 3.37 -5.40 11.67
N GLN A 320 2.09 -4.98 11.76
CA GLN A 320 1.76 -3.55 11.95
C GLN A 320 2.29 -3.03 13.28
N SER A 321 2.10 -3.77 14.37
CA SER A 321 2.61 -3.39 15.68
C SER A 321 4.14 -3.27 15.72
N ASP A 322 4.85 -4.12 14.96
CA ASP A 322 6.31 -4.03 14.82
C ASP A 322 6.74 -2.72 14.14
N TYR A 323 5.96 -2.21 13.18
CA TYR A 323 6.25 -0.95 12.50
C TYR A 323 6.02 0.29 13.38
N GLU A 324 5.14 0.19 14.37
CA GLU A 324 4.88 1.22 15.38
C GLU A 324 5.94 1.23 16.50
N ASN A 325 6.68 0.13 16.65
CA ASN A 325 7.69 0.00 17.70
C ASN A 325 8.99 0.74 17.32
N PRO A 326 9.35 1.83 18.02
CA PRO A 326 10.55 2.61 17.71
C PRO A 326 11.85 1.84 17.88
N ASN A 327 11.89 0.79 18.71
CA ASN A 327 13.07 -0.04 18.91
C ASN A 327 13.39 -0.89 17.67
N LEU A 328 12.42 -1.09 16.78
CA LEU A 328 12.57 -1.79 15.50
C LEU A 328 12.85 -0.82 14.33
N ASN A 329 13.10 0.44 14.64
CA ASN A 329 13.56 1.46 13.71
C ASN A 329 14.89 2.10 14.17
N PRO A 330 15.99 1.37 14.14
CA PRO A 330 17.28 1.90 14.61
C PRO A 330 17.83 3.06 13.78
N VAL A 331 17.37 3.23 12.54
CA VAL A 331 17.72 4.37 11.69
C VAL A 331 17.05 5.64 12.20
N GLY A 332 15.79 5.54 12.63
CA GLY A 332 15.00 6.69 13.11
C GLY A 332 14.59 7.67 12.02
N GLY A 333 14.14 8.85 12.43
CA GLY A 333 13.72 9.91 11.51
C GLY A 333 12.60 9.51 10.56
N ASP A 334 12.67 9.98 9.33
CA ASP A 334 11.73 9.71 8.23
C ASP A 334 12.10 8.47 7.39
N SER A 335 13.03 7.64 7.90
CA SER A 335 13.38 6.37 7.26
C SER A 335 12.14 5.47 7.13
N GLN A 336 12.01 4.85 5.97
CA GLN A 336 10.90 3.98 5.62
C GLN A 336 11.30 2.51 5.68
N ALA A 337 10.30 1.66 5.79
CA ALA A 337 10.46 0.22 5.69
C ALA A 337 9.28 -0.40 4.92
N ALA A 338 9.50 -1.59 4.39
CA ALA A 338 8.44 -2.37 3.78
C ALA A 338 8.70 -3.87 4.00
N SER A 339 7.65 -4.61 4.41
CA SER A 339 7.75 -6.06 4.63
C SER A 339 6.63 -6.82 3.95
N VAL A 340 6.95 -8.03 3.50
CA VAL A 340 6.02 -8.99 2.92
C VAL A 340 6.20 -10.33 3.60
N VAL A 341 5.12 -10.94 4.04
CA VAL A 341 5.04 -12.32 4.54
C VAL A 341 4.20 -13.13 3.56
N MET A 342 4.76 -14.19 2.97
CA MET A 342 4.13 -14.97 1.90
C MET A 342 4.21 -16.46 2.18
N ASP A 343 3.13 -17.17 1.97
CA ASP A 343 3.10 -18.64 1.99
C ASP A 343 3.99 -19.20 0.88
N ALA A 344 4.96 -20.01 1.25
CA ALA A 344 5.98 -20.50 0.32
C ALA A 344 5.42 -21.41 -0.78
N LYS A 345 4.35 -22.16 -0.49
CA LYS A 345 3.79 -23.17 -1.39
C LYS A 345 2.76 -22.57 -2.35
N THR A 346 1.94 -21.65 -1.84
CA THR A 346 0.83 -21.08 -2.62
C THR A 346 1.14 -19.73 -3.25
N GLY A 347 2.12 -18.97 -2.72
CA GLY A 347 2.36 -17.58 -3.10
C GLY A 347 1.34 -16.59 -2.54
N GLY A 348 0.46 -17.05 -1.65
CA GLY A 348 -0.51 -16.21 -0.97
C GLY A 348 0.16 -15.25 0.02
N VAL A 349 -0.07 -13.95 -0.12
CA VAL A 349 0.46 -12.95 0.81
C VAL A 349 -0.34 -12.98 2.11
N ARG A 350 0.32 -13.35 3.23
CA ARG A 350 -0.30 -13.49 4.55
C ARG A 350 -0.35 -12.16 5.30
N ALA A 351 0.71 -11.35 5.14
CA ALA A 351 0.80 -10.01 5.70
C ALA A 351 1.66 -9.09 4.83
N VAL A 352 1.35 -7.80 4.85
CA VAL A 352 2.13 -6.77 4.16
C VAL A 352 2.00 -5.43 4.88
N VAL A 353 3.14 -4.74 5.06
CA VAL A 353 3.18 -3.34 5.47
C VAL A 353 4.06 -2.58 4.48
N GLY A 354 3.55 -1.48 3.96
CA GLY A 354 4.16 -0.71 2.89
C GLY A 354 4.83 0.59 3.30
N GLY A 355 4.88 0.91 4.59
CA GLY A 355 5.50 2.13 5.10
C GLY A 355 5.33 2.31 6.61
N ARG A 356 6.06 3.29 7.17
CA ARG A 356 5.96 3.74 8.57
C ARG A 356 5.08 4.98 8.64
N GLU A 357 3.87 4.92 8.11
CA GLU A 357 2.92 6.03 8.11
C GLU A 357 2.16 6.06 9.43
N GLN A 358 2.01 7.26 10.01
CA GLN A 358 1.29 7.44 11.28
C GLN A 358 -0.23 7.41 11.11
N GLU A 359 -0.72 7.75 9.91
CA GLU A 359 -2.15 7.78 9.60
C GLU A 359 -2.46 6.95 8.35
N PRO A 360 -3.45 6.04 8.39
CA PRO A 360 -3.82 5.25 7.23
C PRO A 360 -4.52 6.10 6.16
N VAL A 361 -3.82 6.46 5.11
CA VAL A 361 -4.39 7.14 3.95
C VAL A 361 -4.84 6.11 2.93
N TYR A 362 -6.10 6.18 2.50
CA TYR A 362 -6.66 5.31 1.48
C TYR A 362 -5.83 5.31 0.20
N ARG A 363 -5.37 4.13 -0.21
CA ARG A 363 -4.50 3.90 -1.38
C ARG A 363 -3.22 4.74 -1.35
N SER A 364 -2.61 4.86 -0.19
CA SER A 364 -1.28 5.43 -0.04
C SER A 364 -0.23 4.62 -0.82
N PHE A 365 0.94 5.21 -1.00
CA PHE A 365 2.04 4.54 -1.70
C PHE A 365 2.56 3.35 -0.89
N ASN A 366 2.25 2.14 -1.34
CA ASN A 366 2.66 0.90 -0.69
C ASN A 366 4.04 0.46 -1.23
N ARG A 367 5.10 0.69 -0.45
CA ARG A 367 6.49 0.38 -0.85
C ARG A 367 6.71 -1.12 -1.03
N ALA A 368 5.95 -1.96 -0.34
CA ALA A 368 6.06 -3.40 -0.47
C ALA A 368 5.65 -3.91 -1.86
N THR A 369 4.72 -3.22 -2.54
CA THR A 369 4.12 -3.67 -3.80
C THR A 369 4.39 -2.76 -4.99
N GLN A 370 4.65 -1.46 -4.75
CA GLN A 370 4.73 -0.43 -5.80
C GLN A 370 6.11 0.19 -5.97
N MET A 371 6.96 0.08 -4.94
CA MET A 371 8.33 0.58 -4.99
C MET A 371 9.18 -0.23 -5.96
N HIS A 372 10.16 0.44 -6.57
CA HIS A 372 11.19 -0.16 -7.40
C HIS A 372 12.57 0.32 -6.95
N ARG A 373 13.34 -0.56 -6.31
CA ARG A 373 14.68 -0.29 -5.82
C ARG A 373 15.64 -1.38 -6.25
N SER A 374 16.93 -1.07 -6.29
CA SER A 374 17.97 -2.09 -6.54
C SER A 374 17.87 -3.21 -5.50
N PRO A 375 17.83 -4.48 -5.90
CA PRO A 375 17.81 -5.60 -4.97
C PRO A 375 19.16 -5.81 -4.27
N GLY A 376 20.21 -5.13 -4.72
CA GLY A 376 21.58 -5.39 -4.27
C GLY A 376 21.91 -6.89 -4.36
N SER A 377 22.63 -7.37 -3.36
CA SER A 377 23.08 -8.78 -3.30
C SER A 377 21.97 -9.82 -3.11
N THR A 378 20.72 -9.42 -2.86
CA THR A 378 19.61 -10.40 -2.77
C THR A 378 19.30 -11.05 -4.12
N ILE A 379 19.79 -10.49 -5.23
CA ILE A 379 19.60 -11.06 -6.57
C ILE A 379 20.52 -12.25 -6.85
N LYS A 380 21.66 -12.37 -6.15
CA LYS A 380 22.72 -13.36 -6.43
C LYS A 380 22.24 -14.81 -6.50
N PRO A 381 21.40 -15.31 -5.58
CA PRO A 381 20.87 -16.67 -5.68
C PRO A 381 20.09 -16.92 -6.97
N ILE A 382 19.42 -15.90 -7.51
CA ILE A 382 18.56 -16.00 -8.70
C ILE A 382 19.37 -15.87 -10.00
N VAL A 383 20.36 -14.96 -10.03
CA VAL A 383 21.07 -14.58 -11.26
C VAL A 383 22.36 -15.35 -11.45
N ASP A 384 23.07 -15.61 -10.37
CA ASP A 384 24.43 -16.17 -10.39
C ASP A 384 24.43 -17.66 -9.97
N TYR A 385 24.11 -17.93 -8.72
CA TYR A 385 24.34 -19.21 -8.10
C TYR A 385 23.33 -20.30 -8.49
N GLY A 386 22.02 -19.99 -8.57
CA GLY A 386 21.02 -20.95 -9.03
C GLY A 386 21.24 -21.44 -10.46
N PRO A 387 21.50 -20.55 -11.43
CA PRO A 387 21.93 -20.95 -12.77
C PRO A 387 23.22 -21.71 -12.84
N SER A 388 24.22 -21.43 -11.98
CA SER A 388 25.51 -22.15 -11.97
C SER A 388 25.35 -23.57 -11.41
N LEU A 389 24.61 -23.74 -10.31
CA LEU A 389 24.28 -25.08 -9.79
C LEU A 389 23.53 -25.91 -10.83
N SER A 390 22.63 -25.30 -11.60
CA SER A 390 21.94 -25.97 -12.72
C SER A 390 22.90 -26.42 -13.85
N ARG A 391 24.15 -25.94 -13.88
CA ARG A 391 25.18 -26.22 -14.85
C ARG A 391 26.29 -27.11 -14.30
N GLY A 392 26.14 -27.67 -13.10
CA GLY A 392 27.07 -28.63 -12.52
C GLY A 392 28.10 -28.04 -11.57
N PHE A 393 28.03 -26.76 -11.24
CA PHE A 393 28.74 -26.24 -10.07
C PHE A 393 28.12 -26.82 -8.80
N SER A 394 28.89 -26.84 -7.71
CA SER A 394 28.48 -27.29 -6.39
C SER A 394 28.81 -26.24 -5.33
N HIS A 395 28.31 -26.42 -4.11
CA HIS A 395 28.63 -25.58 -2.97
C HIS A 395 30.14 -25.47 -2.69
N ASP A 396 30.94 -26.50 -3.01
CA ASP A 396 32.39 -26.53 -2.85
C ASP A 396 33.18 -25.93 -4.02
N SER A 397 32.51 -25.64 -5.13
CA SER A 397 33.16 -25.08 -6.31
C SER A 397 33.96 -23.83 -5.95
N LYS A 398 35.25 -23.82 -6.37
CA LYS A 398 36.15 -22.70 -6.13
C LYS A 398 35.86 -21.58 -7.10
N LEU A 399 35.47 -20.42 -6.57
CA LEU A 399 35.18 -19.22 -7.32
C LEU A 399 36.29 -18.19 -7.12
N LYS A 400 36.68 -17.50 -8.19
CA LYS A 400 37.72 -16.46 -8.13
C LYS A 400 37.29 -15.34 -7.20
N ASN A 401 38.18 -14.91 -6.27
CA ASN A 401 37.94 -13.86 -5.30
C ASN A 401 39.07 -12.83 -5.19
N GLU A 402 39.91 -12.72 -6.19
CA GLU A 402 40.96 -11.68 -6.29
C GLU A 402 40.49 -10.52 -7.17
N PRO A 403 40.97 -9.29 -6.92
CA PRO A 403 40.66 -8.12 -7.75
C PRO A 403 40.91 -8.39 -9.22
N THR A 404 39.86 -8.28 -10.02
CA THR A 404 39.91 -8.66 -11.46
C THR A 404 38.95 -7.73 -12.22
N SER A 405 39.36 -7.40 -13.47
CA SER A 405 38.49 -6.77 -14.45
C SER A 405 37.83 -7.82 -15.33
N PHE A 406 36.54 -7.78 -15.46
CA PHE A 406 35.69 -8.74 -16.20
C PHE A 406 35.09 -8.12 -17.45
N GLY A 407 34.72 -8.96 -18.41
CA GLY A 407 34.11 -8.54 -19.67
C GLY A 407 35.03 -7.69 -20.56
N THR A 408 34.47 -7.25 -21.69
CA THR A 408 35.18 -6.37 -22.63
C THR A 408 35.31 -4.93 -22.15
N ASP A 409 34.41 -4.53 -21.25
CA ASP A 409 34.28 -3.16 -20.73
C ASP A 409 35.10 -2.92 -19.47
N GLY A 410 35.82 -3.94 -18.99
CA GLY A 410 36.73 -3.86 -17.84
C GLY A 410 36.00 -3.65 -16.49
N TYR A 411 34.83 -4.22 -16.34
CA TYR A 411 34.06 -4.12 -15.08
C TYR A 411 34.82 -4.72 -13.90
N SER A 412 35.07 -3.92 -12.86
CA SER A 412 35.94 -4.28 -11.73
C SER A 412 35.19 -4.17 -10.40
N PRO A 413 34.47 -5.22 -9.95
CA PRO A 413 33.75 -5.22 -8.68
C PRO A 413 34.74 -5.30 -7.50
N THR A 414 34.34 -4.75 -6.36
CA THR A 414 35.02 -4.90 -5.07
C THR A 414 34.13 -5.61 -4.07
N ASN A 415 34.71 -6.37 -3.13
CA ASN A 415 33.96 -6.93 -2.02
C ASN A 415 33.74 -5.86 -0.94
N ALA A 416 32.52 -5.68 -0.47
CA ALA A 416 32.20 -4.67 0.55
C ALA A 416 33.00 -4.86 1.86
N SER A 417 33.36 -6.11 2.21
CA SER A 417 34.20 -6.41 3.36
C SER A 417 35.68 -6.08 3.15
N GLY A 418 36.12 -5.77 1.92
CA GLY A 418 37.51 -5.63 1.52
C GLY A 418 38.30 -6.95 1.49
N TYR A 419 37.68 -8.06 1.92
CA TYR A 419 38.36 -9.36 1.92
C TYR A 419 38.56 -9.91 0.51
N THR A 420 39.77 -10.38 0.21
CA THR A 420 40.14 -11.01 -1.05
C THR A 420 40.99 -12.26 -0.80
N SER A 421 40.96 -13.20 -1.72
CA SER A 421 41.76 -14.44 -1.75
C SER A 421 41.86 -14.89 -3.18
N ALA A 422 42.76 -15.84 -3.50
CA ALA A 422 42.85 -16.37 -4.87
C ALA A 422 41.50 -16.98 -5.32
N ASP A 423 40.93 -17.80 -4.45
CA ASP A 423 39.60 -18.38 -4.62
C ASP A 423 38.85 -18.50 -3.29
N VAL A 424 37.56 -18.81 -3.36
CA VAL A 424 36.70 -19.07 -2.22
C VAL A 424 35.62 -20.09 -2.62
N PRO A 425 35.25 -21.07 -1.76
CA PRO A 425 34.14 -21.96 -2.08
C PRO A 425 32.83 -21.21 -2.19
N MET A 426 31.92 -21.68 -3.05
CA MET A 426 30.65 -21.00 -3.37
C MET A 426 29.83 -20.72 -2.11
N TYR A 427 29.74 -21.66 -1.16
CA TYR A 427 28.97 -21.45 0.07
C TYR A 427 29.49 -20.26 0.89
N GLN A 428 30.82 -20.07 0.99
CA GLN A 428 31.41 -18.92 1.68
C GLN A 428 31.19 -17.62 0.91
N ALA A 429 31.18 -17.67 -0.43
CA ALA A 429 30.87 -16.50 -1.26
C ALA A 429 29.44 -16.02 -1.04
N ILE A 430 28.49 -16.93 -0.86
CA ILE A 430 27.07 -16.60 -0.55
C ILE A 430 26.94 -16.09 0.88
N GLU A 431 27.51 -16.78 1.88
CA GLU A 431 27.46 -16.42 3.30
C GLU A 431 27.93 -14.98 3.54
N ASN A 432 29.09 -14.63 2.95
CA ASN A 432 29.73 -13.33 3.12
C ASN A 432 29.35 -12.34 2.02
N SER A 433 28.48 -12.74 1.12
CA SER A 433 27.94 -11.86 0.05
C SER A 433 29.02 -11.24 -0.85
N TYR A 434 30.14 -11.96 -1.11
CA TYR A 434 31.24 -11.44 -1.94
C TYR A 434 30.74 -11.09 -3.35
N ASN A 435 31.22 -9.95 -3.88
CA ASN A 435 30.83 -9.44 -5.20
C ASN A 435 31.70 -10.03 -6.31
N ILE A 436 32.99 -10.14 -6.08
CA ILE A 436 33.94 -10.64 -7.10
C ILE A 436 33.55 -12.07 -7.57
N PRO A 437 33.29 -13.05 -6.67
CA PRO A 437 32.86 -14.39 -7.07
C PRO A 437 31.51 -14.40 -7.83
N ALA A 438 30.58 -13.54 -7.45
CA ALA A 438 29.28 -13.44 -8.11
C ALA A 438 29.40 -12.93 -9.56
N VAL A 439 30.17 -11.86 -9.75
CA VAL A 439 30.46 -11.35 -11.09
C VAL A 439 31.27 -12.35 -11.92
N TRP A 440 32.29 -13.00 -11.31
CA TRP A 440 33.10 -14.01 -11.99
C TRP A 440 32.20 -15.14 -12.52
N ILE A 441 31.34 -15.71 -11.69
CA ILE A 441 30.52 -16.85 -12.11
C ILE A 441 29.50 -16.48 -13.20
N LEU A 442 28.95 -15.26 -13.15
CA LEU A 442 28.07 -14.75 -14.20
C LEU A 442 28.85 -14.54 -15.51
N ASP A 443 30.09 -14.02 -15.44
CA ASP A 443 30.99 -13.87 -16.60
C ASP A 443 31.28 -15.22 -17.25
N GLN A 444 31.60 -16.27 -16.44
CA GLN A 444 31.83 -17.63 -16.94
C GLN A 444 30.58 -18.23 -17.63
N MET A 445 29.40 -17.93 -17.17
CA MET A 445 28.16 -18.44 -17.77
C MET A 445 27.67 -17.60 -18.95
N GLY A 446 28.10 -16.35 -19.04
CA GLY A 446 27.58 -15.31 -19.91
C GLY A 446 26.35 -14.59 -19.31
N THR A 447 26.31 -13.26 -19.43
CA THR A 447 25.32 -12.37 -18.81
C THR A 447 23.86 -12.73 -19.14
N LYS A 448 23.66 -13.23 -20.38
CA LYS A 448 22.33 -13.67 -20.86
C LYS A 448 21.70 -14.76 -20.00
N VAL A 449 22.50 -15.57 -19.35
CA VAL A 449 22.02 -16.64 -18.46
C VAL A 449 21.36 -16.04 -17.22
N GLY A 450 22.03 -15.11 -16.56
CA GLY A 450 21.49 -14.40 -15.40
C GLY A 450 20.28 -13.56 -15.76
N TYR A 451 20.34 -12.81 -16.88
CA TYR A 451 19.23 -12.04 -17.40
C TYR A 451 17.97 -12.91 -17.63
N ASN A 452 18.11 -14.05 -18.30
CA ASN A 452 16.99 -14.96 -18.55
C ASN A 452 16.47 -15.59 -17.25
N SER A 453 17.33 -15.86 -16.28
CA SER A 453 16.95 -16.36 -14.97
C SER A 453 16.12 -15.34 -14.19
N ALA A 454 16.57 -14.10 -14.11
CA ALA A 454 15.81 -13.01 -13.48
C ALA A 454 14.44 -12.81 -14.15
N LYS A 455 14.40 -12.83 -15.49
CA LYS A 455 13.16 -12.73 -16.26
C LYS A 455 12.21 -13.89 -15.98
N LYS A 456 12.71 -15.13 -15.89
CA LYS A 456 11.92 -16.33 -15.57
C LYS A 456 11.39 -16.27 -14.14
N ALA A 457 12.14 -15.67 -13.21
CA ALA A 457 11.72 -15.40 -11.83
C ALA A 457 10.72 -14.25 -11.71
N GLY A 458 10.26 -13.64 -12.80
CA GLY A 458 9.27 -12.57 -12.81
C GLY A 458 9.83 -11.19 -12.44
N LEU A 459 11.16 -11.02 -12.38
CA LEU A 459 11.77 -9.73 -12.09
C LEU A 459 11.70 -8.79 -13.31
N PRO A 460 11.51 -7.47 -13.13
CA PRO A 460 11.24 -6.51 -14.21
C PRO A 460 12.52 -6.05 -14.92
N VAL A 461 13.33 -7.02 -15.42
CA VAL A 461 14.57 -6.72 -16.15
C VAL A 461 14.31 -5.99 -17.46
N ASP A 462 15.14 -4.98 -17.75
CA ASP A 462 15.20 -4.25 -19.02
C ASP A 462 16.27 -4.90 -19.93
N PRO A 463 16.17 -4.83 -21.25
CA PRO A 463 17.22 -5.33 -22.15
C PRO A 463 18.62 -4.77 -21.84
N SER A 464 18.74 -3.58 -21.28
CA SER A 464 20.01 -2.99 -20.86
C SER A 464 20.62 -3.65 -19.61
N ASP A 465 19.87 -4.46 -18.88
CA ASP A 465 20.35 -5.17 -17.70
C ASP A 465 21.10 -6.47 -18.06
N ASP A 466 21.23 -6.81 -19.36
CA ASP A 466 22.02 -7.93 -19.86
C ASP A 466 23.52 -7.57 -19.83
N ASN A 467 24.05 -7.38 -18.65
CA ASN A 467 25.45 -7.02 -18.37
C ASN A 467 25.91 -7.54 -17.01
N LEU A 468 27.21 -7.44 -16.70
CA LEU A 468 27.82 -7.99 -15.49
C LEU A 468 27.37 -7.31 -14.18
N SER A 469 26.89 -6.06 -14.21
CA SER A 469 26.40 -5.40 -13.00
C SER A 469 25.14 -6.06 -12.44
N LEU A 470 24.41 -6.81 -13.27
CA LEU A 470 23.22 -7.58 -12.85
C LEU A 470 23.56 -8.58 -11.74
N ALA A 471 24.78 -9.16 -11.73
CA ALA A 471 25.24 -10.07 -10.69
C ALA A 471 25.13 -9.51 -9.27
N ILE A 472 25.20 -8.20 -9.12
CA ILE A 472 25.16 -7.53 -7.81
C ILE A 472 23.98 -6.57 -7.64
N GLY A 473 22.97 -6.69 -8.52
CA GLY A 473 21.72 -5.93 -8.43
C GLY A 473 21.65 -4.65 -9.28
N GLY A 474 22.61 -4.48 -10.21
CA GLY A 474 22.56 -3.37 -11.18
C GLY A 474 21.41 -3.55 -12.16
N MET A 475 20.24 -3.02 -11.82
CA MET A 475 19.03 -3.07 -12.62
C MET A 475 18.50 -1.67 -12.90
N LYS A 476 18.06 -1.42 -14.13
CA LYS A 476 17.51 -0.12 -14.54
C LYS A 476 16.22 0.25 -13.81
N LYS A 477 15.33 -0.70 -13.61
CA LYS A 477 14.03 -0.47 -12.96
C LYS A 477 14.03 -0.80 -11.46
N GLY A 478 14.88 -1.71 -11.03
CA GLY A 478 14.82 -2.27 -9.69
C GLY A 478 13.63 -3.22 -9.48
N VAL A 479 13.39 -3.59 -8.22
CA VAL A 479 12.38 -4.58 -7.80
C VAL A 479 11.58 -4.07 -6.60
N SER A 480 10.40 -4.67 -6.36
CA SER A 480 9.66 -4.50 -5.11
C SER A 480 9.95 -5.66 -4.14
N PRO A 481 9.71 -5.44 -2.81
CA PRO A 481 9.74 -6.53 -1.83
C PRO A 481 8.85 -7.71 -2.22
N LEU A 482 7.64 -7.47 -2.72
CA LEU A 482 6.72 -8.51 -3.18
C LEU A 482 7.33 -9.37 -4.31
N GLN A 483 8.00 -8.77 -5.28
CA GLN A 483 8.64 -9.49 -6.39
C GLN A 483 9.79 -10.36 -5.91
N MET A 484 10.61 -9.87 -4.98
CA MET A 484 11.70 -10.63 -4.39
C MET A 484 11.17 -11.78 -3.52
N THR A 485 10.15 -11.54 -2.70
CA THR A 485 9.50 -12.59 -1.90
C THR A 485 8.97 -13.70 -2.80
N GLN A 486 8.27 -13.35 -3.89
CA GLN A 486 7.78 -14.31 -4.88
C GLN A 486 8.92 -15.16 -5.47
N ALA A 487 10.01 -14.53 -5.91
CA ALA A 487 11.13 -15.24 -6.51
C ALA A 487 11.78 -16.25 -5.55
N TYR A 488 11.86 -15.90 -4.25
CA TYR A 488 12.43 -16.76 -3.21
C TYR A 488 11.52 -17.92 -2.81
N THR A 489 10.20 -17.88 -3.12
CA THR A 489 9.35 -19.08 -2.96
C THR A 489 9.90 -20.27 -3.71
N SER A 490 10.65 -20.04 -4.80
CA SER A 490 11.27 -21.10 -5.60
C SER A 490 12.33 -21.90 -4.84
N PHE A 491 13.00 -21.32 -3.86
CA PHE A 491 13.95 -22.04 -3.02
C PHE A 491 13.23 -22.72 -1.84
N ALA A 492 12.24 -22.06 -1.26
CA ALA A 492 11.45 -22.57 -0.15
C ALA A 492 10.50 -23.72 -0.54
N ASN A 493 10.11 -23.82 -1.82
CA ASN A 493 9.12 -24.75 -2.36
C ASN A 493 9.72 -25.64 -3.47
N ASP A 494 10.78 -26.34 -3.15
CA ASP A 494 11.32 -27.43 -3.97
C ASP A 494 11.56 -27.05 -5.46
N GLY A 495 12.07 -25.85 -5.69
CA GLY A 495 12.36 -25.30 -7.02
C GLY A 495 11.16 -24.69 -7.75
N VAL A 496 9.99 -24.62 -7.14
CA VAL A 496 8.77 -24.11 -7.74
C VAL A 496 8.42 -22.74 -7.19
N MET A 497 8.44 -21.72 -8.03
CA MET A 497 7.93 -20.40 -7.73
C MET A 497 6.40 -20.38 -7.86
N SER A 498 5.72 -19.82 -6.89
CA SER A 498 4.27 -19.57 -6.91
C SER A 498 3.98 -18.10 -7.15
N ASP A 499 3.06 -17.79 -8.06
CA ASP A 499 2.68 -16.40 -8.37
C ASP A 499 2.05 -15.74 -7.14
N SER A 500 2.56 -14.58 -6.75
CA SER A 500 2.06 -13.80 -5.63
C SER A 500 0.62 -13.34 -5.86
N HIS A 501 -0.19 -13.42 -4.82
CA HIS A 501 -1.57 -12.96 -4.86
C HIS A 501 -2.09 -12.65 -3.46
N PHE A 502 -3.03 -11.72 -3.39
CA PHE A 502 -3.79 -11.39 -2.20
C PHE A 502 -5.19 -12.03 -2.25
N ILE A 503 -5.77 -12.12 -3.44
CA ILE A 503 -7.15 -12.54 -3.67
C ILE A 503 -7.22 -14.01 -4.09
N THR A 504 -8.02 -14.78 -3.36
CA THR A 504 -8.36 -16.17 -3.71
C THR A 504 -9.69 -16.25 -4.47
N LYS A 505 -10.67 -15.39 -4.10
CA LYS A 505 -12.01 -15.41 -4.73
C LYS A 505 -12.69 -14.04 -4.57
N ILE A 506 -13.44 -13.61 -5.59
CA ILE A 506 -14.36 -12.46 -5.50
C ILE A 506 -15.75 -12.92 -5.88
N VAL A 507 -16.71 -12.59 -5.02
CA VAL A 507 -18.14 -12.89 -5.20
C VAL A 507 -18.90 -11.57 -5.20
N ASP A 508 -19.84 -11.39 -6.14
CA ASP A 508 -20.71 -10.20 -6.16
C ASP A 508 -21.86 -10.32 -5.14
N ALA A 509 -22.65 -9.26 -5.01
CA ALA A 509 -23.78 -9.20 -4.09
C ALA A 509 -24.85 -10.28 -4.36
N ASP A 510 -24.96 -10.75 -5.61
CA ASP A 510 -25.90 -11.78 -6.02
C ASP A 510 -25.38 -13.21 -5.76
N GLY A 511 -24.17 -13.34 -5.20
CA GLY A 511 -23.52 -14.62 -4.90
C GLY A 511 -22.80 -15.26 -6.09
N LYS A 512 -22.64 -14.54 -7.22
CA LYS A 512 -21.92 -15.04 -8.39
C LYS A 512 -20.42 -14.87 -8.19
N VAL A 513 -19.67 -15.93 -8.44
CA VAL A 513 -18.20 -15.88 -8.44
C VAL A 513 -17.71 -15.15 -9.68
N LEU A 514 -17.03 -14.01 -9.48
CA LEU A 514 -16.41 -13.21 -10.53
C LEU A 514 -14.95 -13.58 -10.76
N VAL A 515 -14.26 -13.96 -9.69
CA VAL A 515 -12.85 -14.37 -9.70
C VAL A 515 -12.72 -15.63 -8.87
N ASP A 516 -12.04 -16.62 -9.41
CA ASP A 516 -11.56 -17.81 -8.70
C ASP A 516 -10.06 -17.97 -8.98
N ASN A 517 -9.25 -17.77 -7.96
CA ASN A 517 -7.79 -17.91 -7.96
C ASN A 517 -7.34 -18.95 -6.91
N SER A 518 -8.18 -19.94 -6.63
CA SER A 518 -7.88 -21.03 -5.69
C SER A 518 -6.69 -21.89 -6.11
N LYS A 519 -6.29 -21.83 -7.39
CA LYS A 519 -5.14 -22.52 -7.96
C LYS A 519 -4.23 -21.51 -8.66
N PRO A 520 -3.38 -20.79 -7.91
CA PRO A 520 -2.45 -19.82 -8.49
C PRO A 520 -1.47 -20.52 -9.43
N LYS A 521 -0.98 -19.77 -10.42
CA LYS A 521 0.02 -20.27 -11.36
C LYS A 521 1.32 -20.57 -10.63
N GLN A 522 1.92 -21.69 -10.99
CA GLN A 522 3.24 -22.12 -10.50
C GLN A 522 4.24 -22.26 -11.67
N THR A 523 5.48 -21.93 -11.41
CA THR A 523 6.56 -21.99 -12.40
C THR A 523 7.78 -22.66 -11.78
N ARG A 524 8.20 -23.80 -12.30
CA ARG A 524 9.46 -24.44 -11.88
C ARG A 524 10.64 -23.63 -12.40
N LEU A 525 11.41 -23.04 -11.49
CA LEU A 525 12.65 -22.34 -11.79
C LEU A 525 13.87 -23.27 -11.72
N TRP A 526 13.92 -24.13 -10.70
CA TRP A 526 15.04 -25.02 -10.36
C TRP A 526 14.59 -26.48 -10.29
N SER A 527 15.52 -27.42 -10.37
CA SER A 527 15.29 -28.76 -9.87
C SER A 527 15.29 -28.76 -8.34
N SER A 528 14.66 -29.77 -7.70
CA SER A 528 14.70 -29.95 -6.25
C SER A 528 16.14 -29.91 -5.73
N LYS A 529 17.05 -30.67 -6.39
CA LYS A 529 18.48 -30.70 -6.03
C LYS A 529 19.13 -29.32 -5.99
N VAL A 530 18.83 -28.45 -6.97
CA VAL A 530 19.36 -27.06 -7.00
C VAL A 530 18.78 -26.21 -5.89
N ALA A 531 17.47 -26.36 -5.60
CA ALA A 531 16.82 -25.64 -4.50
C ALA A 531 17.37 -26.08 -3.15
N ASP A 532 17.56 -27.38 -2.96
CA ASP A 532 18.13 -27.99 -1.75
C ASP A 532 19.54 -27.51 -1.50
N GLU A 533 20.39 -27.58 -2.50
CA GLU A 533 21.82 -27.18 -2.40
C GLU A 533 21.94 -25.66 -2.17
N MET A 534 21.10 -24.86 -2.81
CA MET A 534 21.01 -23.41 -2.54
C MET A 534 20.55 -23.14 -1.10
N THR A 535 19.55 -23.85 -0.61
CA THR A 535 19.03 -23.73 0.75
C THR A 535 20.11 -24.09 1.78
N ALA A 536 20.81 -25.18 1.58
CA ALA A 536 21.93 -25.61 2.43
C ALA A 536 23.02 -24.52 2.58
N MET A 537 23.37 -23.84 1.46
CA MET A 537 24.30 -22.71 1.49
C MET A 537 23.68 -21.46 2.16
N MET A 538 22.41 -21.14 1.87
CA MET A 538 21.77 -19.92 2.39
C MET A 538 21.43 -19.98 3.87
N MET A 539 21.38 -21.14 4.50
CA MET A 539 21.34 -21.25 5.98
C MET A 539 22.57 -20.61 6.62
N GLY A 540 23.75 -20.78 6.01
CA GLY A 540 24.98 -20.17 6.47
C GLY A 540 24.97 -18.65 6.49
N VAL A 541 24.13 -17.99 5.68
CA VAL A 541 23.97 -16.52 5.70
C VAL A 541 23.48 -16.04 7.07
N TYR A 542 22.53 -16.76 7.69
CA TYR A 542 21.92 -16.38 8.96
C TYR A 542 22.66 -16.94 10.19
N THR A 543 23.44 -18.01 10.03
CA THR A 543 24.19 -18.59 11.16
C THR A 543 25.64 -18.08 11.26
N ASN A 544 26.30 -17.78 10.14
CA ASN A 544 27.72 -17.44 10.08
C ASN A 544 28.04 -16.20 9.23
N GLY A 545 27.06 -15.72 8.44
CA GLY A 545 27.24 -14.72 7.42
C GLY A 545 26.63 -13.35 7.74
N THR A 546 26.26 -12.66 6.69
CA THR A 546 25.77 -11.28 6.73
C THR A 546 24.40 -11.11 7.40
N GLY A 547 23.66 -12.19 7.61
CA GLY A 547 22.30 -12.20 8.19
C GLY A 547 22.22 -12.51 9.69
N VAL A 548 23.33 -12.74 10.37
CA VAL A 548 23.36 -13.19 11.78
C VAL A 548 22.52 -12.32 12.71
N SER A 549 22.52 -11.01 12.52
CA SER A 549 21.71 -10.08 13.35
C SER A 549 20.19 -10.17 13.12
N ALA A 550 19.76 -10.84 12.06
CA ALA A 550 18.36 -11.07 11.73
C ALA A 550 17.94 -12.54 11.95
N ASN A 551 18.84 -13.38 12.50
CA ASN A 551 18.55 -14.78 12.78
C ASN A 551 17.53 -14.90 13.92
N PRO A 552 16.37 -15.57 13.73
CA PRO A 552 15.38 -15.77 14.79
C PRO A 552 15.86 -16.79 15.83
N ASP A 553 15.56 -16.51 17.09
CA ASP A 553 15.97 -17.41 18.19
C ASP A 553 15.16 -18.71 18.16
N GLY A 554 15.83 -19.84 18.14
CA GLY A 554 15.21 -21.17 18.18
C GLY A 554 14.64 -21.69 16.85
N TYR A 555 14.83 -20.98 15.75
CA TYR A 555 14.36 -21.39 14.43
C TYR A 555 15.49 -21.41 13.40
N THR A 556 15.43 -22.36 12.48
CA THR A 556 16.34 -22.42 11.33
C THR A 556 15.72 -21.72 10.13
N VAL A 557 16.43 -20.78 9.54
CA VAL A 557 16.04 -20.09 8.33
C VAL A 557 17.16 -20.12 7.29
N ALA A 558 16.79 -20.03 6.02
CA ALA A 558 17.70 -19.80 4.91
C ALA A 558 17.35 -18.47 4.24
N GLY A 559 18.31 -17.82 3.58
CA GLY A 559 17.99 -16.57 2.89
C GLY A 559 19.22 -15.77 2.47
N LYS A 560 19.00 -14.49 2.18
CA LYS A 560 20.04 -13.60 1.67
C LYS A 560 19.80 -12.15 2.10
N THR A 561 20.87 -11.47 2.45
CA THR A 561 20.87 -10.02 2.69
C THR A 561 21.33 -9.27 1.46
N GLY A 562 20.93 -8.00 1.37
CA GLY A 562 21.34 -7.08 0.31
C GLY A 562 21.56 -5.68 0.85
N THR A 563 22.55 -5.02 0.31
CA THR A 563 22.84 -3.61 0.60
C THR A 563 23.19 -2.95 -0.73
N THR A 564 22.63 -1.78 -0.99
CA THR A 564 22.96 -0.97 -2.16
C THR A 564 23.83 0.19 -1.69
N GLU A 565 25.03 0.29 -2.24
CA GLU A 565 25.99 1.36 -1.91
C GLU A 565 25.50 2.71 -2.44
N VAL A 566 25.84 3.77 -1.73
CA VAL A 566 25.63 5.15 -2.19
C VAL A 566 26.57 5.41 -3.37
N THR A 567 26.05 5.99 -4.43
CA THR A 567 26.83 6.40 -5.61
C THR A 567 26.83 7.92 -5.77
N GLY A 568 27.92 8.48 -6.29
CA GLY A 568 28.01 9.92 -6.55
C GLY A 568 28.85 10.70 -5.53
N SER A 569 28.60 12.01 -5.40
CA SER A 569 29.43 12.95 -4.63
C SER A 569 29.42 12.74 -3.12
N TYR A 570 28.40 12.07 -2.59
CA TYR A 570 28.25 11.71 -1.17
C TYR A 570 28.51 10.23 -0.88
N SER A 571 29.14 9.54 -1.80
CA SER A 571 29.53 8.13 -1.64
C SER A 571 30.49 7.96 -0.47
N SER A 572 30.18 7.02 0.42
CA SER A 572 31.00 6.61 1.55
C SER A 572 30.95 5.08 1.69
N ALA A 573 32.06 4.47 2.05
CA ALA A 573 32.13 3.03 2.30
C ALA A 573 31.29 2.58 3.53
N SER A 574 30.80 3.52 4.33
CA SER A 574 29.97 3.27 5.52
C SER A 574 28.48 3.52 5.30
N ASN A 575 28.08 4.03 4.11
CA ASN A 575 26.69 4.44 3.85
C ASN A 575 26.06 3.62 2.72
N ALA A 576 24.76 3.36 2.87
CA ALA A 576 23.92 2.64 1.91
C ALA A 576 22.65 3.43 1.58
N THR A 577 22.01 3.09 0.47
CA THR A 577 20.69 3.61 0.08
C THR A 577 19.56 2.65 0.43
N ASP A 578 19.83 1.34 0.37
CA ASP A 578 18.84 0.29 0.60
C ASP A 578 19.44 -0.82 1.44
N SER A 579 18.68 -1.30 2.42
CA SER A 579 18.99 -2.49 3.22
C SER A 579 17.88 -3.51 3.06
N TRP A 580 18.26 -4.72 2.65
CA TRP A 580 17.37 -5.83 2.38
C TRP A 580 17.69 -7.04 3.24
N ALA A 581 16.68 -7.69 3.77
CA ALA A 581 16.76 -9.01 4.35
C ALA A 581 15.65 -9.89 3.75
N ILE A 582 16.01 -11.08 3.27
CA ILE A 582 15.06 -12.09 2.80
C ILE A 582 15.38 -13.38 3.52
N ALA A 583 14.39 -13.93 4.22
CA ALA A 583 14.51 -15.19 4.93
C ALA A 583 13.31 -16.08 4.63
N TYR A 584 13.53 -17.40 4.68
CA TYR A 584 12.45 -18.36 4.48
C TYR A 584 12.62 -19.63 5.29
N THR A 585 11.50 -20.28 5.52
CA THR A 585 11.35 -21.69 5.90
C THR A 585 10.61 -22.42 4.78
N PRO A 586 10.43 -23.76 4.83
CA PRO A 586 9.56 -24.45 3.86
C PRO A 586 8.09 -24.00 3.85
N ASP A 587 7.66 -23.22 4.85
CA ASP A 587 6.28 -22.79 4.98
C ASP A 587 6.06 -21.31 4.61
N VAL A 588 7.07 -20.46 4.80
CA VAL A 588 6.91 -19.00 4.66
C VAL A 588 8.18 -18.35 4.13
N VAL A 589 8.01 -17.30 3.32
CA VAL A 589 9.06 -16.39 2.87
C VAL A 589 8.77 -14.99 3.39
N VAL A 590 9.75 -14.37 4.02
CA VAL A 590 9.67 -13.00 4.54
C VAL A 590 10.71 -12.13 3.88
N THR A 591 10.30 -10.97 3.41
CA THR A 591 11.20 -9.93 2.89
C THR A 591 10.99 -8.64 3.66
N THR A 592 12.06 -8.03 4.13
CA THR A 592 12.07 -6.69 4.74
C THR A 592 13.05 -5.80 3.99
N TRP A 593 12.61 -4.60 3.64
CA TRP A 593 13.41 -3.51 3.10
C TRP A 593 13.38 -2.32 4.05
N VAL A 594 14.50 -1.62 4.18
CA VAL A 594 14.63 -0.33 4.88
C VAL A 594 15.39 0.64 3.99
N GLY A 595 14.94 1.90 3.93
CA GLY A 595 15.54 2.96 3.12
C GLY A 595 14.82 4.28 3.26
N TYR A 596 15.16 5.22 2.40
CA TYR A 596 14.46 6.49 2.26
C TYR A 596 13.78 6.56 0.90
N ASP A 597 12.67 7.30 0.79
CA ASP A 597 11.98 7.49 -0.50
C ASP A 597 12.88 8.19 -1.52
N GLN A 598 13.68 9.14 -1.04
CA GLN A 598 14.75 9.76 -1.80
C GLN A 598 16.02 9.73 -0.96
N SER A 599 17.13 9.30 -1.59
CA SER A 599 18.44 9.26 -0.96
C SER A 599 19.24 10.47 -1.40
N ASP A 600 19.81 11.19 -0.42
CA ASP A 600 20.71 12.32 -0.59
C ASP A 600 21.79 12.26 0.51
N GLU A 601 22.54 13.34 0.72
CA GLU A 601 23.63 13.38 1.69
C GLU A 601 23.14 13.15 3.14
N ASP A 602 21.95 13.63 3.48
CA ASP A 602 21.36 13.53 4.82
C ASP A 602 20.50 12.25 4.98
N HIS A 603 20.07 11.62 3.87
CA HIS A 603 19.18 10.48 3.85
C HIS A 603 19.90 9.23 3.31
N THR A 604 20.84 8.72 4.10
CA THR A 604 21.58 7.48 3.87
C THR A 604 21.44 6.53 5.06
N LEU A 605 21.68 5.25 4.82
CA LEU A 605 21.61 4.19 5.83
C LEU A 605 23.02 3.76 6.28
N PRO A 606 23.17 3.29 7.53
CA PRO A 606 24.33 2.47 7.90
C PRO A 606 24.37 1.18 7.06
N ILE A 607 25.59 0.69 6.77
CA ILE A 607 25.77 -0.55 5.99
C ILE A 607 25.44 -1.83 6.78
N TYR A 608 25.40 -1.75 8.11
CA TYR A 608 25.20 -2.93 8.97
C TYR A 608 23.72 -3.29 9.09
N LEU A 609 23.40 -4.54 8.82
CA LEU A 609 22.04 -5.06 8.91
C LEU A 609 21.42 -4.88 10.31
N SER A 610 22.24 -5.01 11.36
CA SER A 610 21.82 -4.81 12.76
C SER A 610 21.32 -3.41 13.07
N GLN A 611 21.71 -2.43 12.27
CA GLN A 611 21.33 -1.03 12.41
C GLN A 611 20.25 -0.60 11.39
N THR A 612 19.73 -1.54 10.61
CA THR A 612 18.76 -1.27 9.54
C THR A 612 17.62 -2.29 9.54
N ALA A 613 17.55 -3.19 8.57
CA ALA A 613 16.47 -4.16 8.40
C ALA A 613 16.51 -5.34 9.38
N GLY A 614 17.65 -5.61 10.03
CA GLY A 614 17.86 -6.81 10.85
C GLY A 614 16.91 -6.95 12.03
N PRO A 615 16.78 -5.95 12.91
CA PRO A 615 15.89 -6.04 14.08
C PRO A 615 14.42 -6.30 13.70
N LEU A 616 13.93 -5.61 12.68
CA LEU A 616 12.56 -5.78 12.18
C LEU A 616 12.37 -7.17 11.56
N MET A 617 13.32 -7.65 10.76
CA MET A 617 13.27 -9.00 10.17
C MET A 617 13.27 -10.08 11.23
N LYS A 618 14.17 -9.99 12.25
CA LYS A 618 14.24 -10.95 13.34
C LYS A 618 12.91 -11.05 14.08
N GLN A 619 12.35 -9.92 14.50
CA GLN A 619 11.08 -9.83 15.21
C GLN A 619 9.93 -10.41 14.37
N THR A 620 9.86 -10.05 13.10
CA THR A 620 8.83 -10.58 12.17
C THR A 620 8.92 -12.11 12.06
N LEU A 621 10.12 -12.67 11.91
CA LEU A 621 10.30 -14.12 11.83
C LEU A 621 9.87 -14.83 13.11
N GLU A 622 10.26 -14.31 14.28
CA GLU A 622 9.90 -14.87 15.59
C GLU A 622 8.39 -14.87 15.86
N GLN A 623 7.65 -13.96 15.25
CA GLN A 623 6.19 -13.88 15.37
C GLN A 623 5.45 -14.72 14.32
N VAL A 624 6.00 -14.81 13.09
CA VAL A 624 5.34 -15.49 11.96
C VAL A 624 5.59 -16.99 11.95
N ILE A 625 6.82 -17.46 12.23
CA ILE A 625 7.17 -18.89 12.17
C ILE A 625 6.29 -19.74 13.09
N PRO A 626 5.96 -19.34 14.34
CA PRO A 626 5.03 -20.08 15.20
C PRO A 626 3.63 -20.28 14.61
N ASN A 627 3.19 -19.39 13.71
CA ASN A 627 1.89 -19.46 13.05
C ASN A 627 1.91 -20.32 11.76
N THR A 628 3.01 -21.04 11.51
CA THR A 628 3.17 -21.98 10.38
C THR A 628 3.13 -23.42 10.87
N ASN A 629 3.28 -24.38 9.95
CA ASN A 629 3.42 -25.80 10.28
C ASN A 629 4.79 -26.12 10.91
N GLN A 630 5.71 -25.18 10.92
CA GLN A 630 7.10 -25.33 11.38
C GLN A 630 7.79 -26.53 10.72
N THR A 631 7.55 -26.67 9.40
CA THR A 631 8.15 -27.73 8.60
C THR A 631 9.68 -27.56 8.62
N ALA A 632 10.40 -28.60 9.01
CA ALA A 632 11.85 -28.60 8.95
C ALA A 632 12.35 -28.62 7.49
N PHE A 633 13.52 -28.05 7.23
CA PHE A 633 14.18 -28.24 5.94
C PHE A 633 14.52 -29.71 5.72
N GLY A 634 14.43 -30.17 4.48
CA GLY A 634 14.81 -31.54 4.08
C GLY A 634 16.32 -31.72 3.92
N VAL A 635 17.12 -30.70 4.19
CA VAL A 635 18.57 -30.65 4.03
C VAL A 635 19.26 -30.05 5.25
N GLU A 636 20.48 -30.45 5.50
CA GLU A 636 21.35 -29.82 6.52
C GLU A 636 22.12 -28.63 5.90
N SER A 637 22.63 -27.75 6.75
CA SER A 637 23.48 -26.66 6.28
C SER A 637 24.83 -27.23 5.80
N VAL A 638 25.47 -26.58 4.83
CA VAL A 638 26.79 -26.95 4.36
C VAL A 638 27.81 -26.98 5.51
N ARG A 639 27.66 -26.09 6.50
CA ARG A 639 28.54 -26.03 7.68
C ARG A 639 28.39 -27.24 8.59
N ASP A 640 27.16 -27.72 8.79
CA ASP A 640 26.93 -28.93 9.62
C ASP A 640 27.40 -30.17 8.91
N GLU A 641 27.19 -30.25 7.58
CA GLU A 641 27.75 -31.35 6.76
C GLU A 641 29.27 -31.40 6.82
N GLU A 642 29.98 -30.29 6.69
CA GLU A 642 31.43 -30.19 6.78
C GLU A 642 31.92 -30.55 8.20
N ALA A 643 31.26 -30.10 9.24
CA ALA A 643 31.59 -30.46 10.61
C ALA A 643 31.38 -31.97 10.88
N GLY A 644 30.34 -32.56 10.30
CA GLY A 644 30.11 -34.01 10.33
C GLY A 644 31.21 -34.81 9.65
N LYS A 645 31.64 -34.40 8.46
CA LYS A 645 32.76 -35.04 7.71
C LYS A 645 34.08 -34.96 8.49
N GLN A 646 34.35 -33.83 9.16
CA GLN A 646 35.57 -33.69 9.99
C GLN A 646 35.54 -34.58 11.24
N LYS A 647 34.39 -34.77 11.88
CA LYS A 647 34.25 -35.70 13.00
C LYS A 647 34.47 -37.14 12.54
N GLN A 648 33.84 -37.55 11.44
CA GLN A 648 34.00 -38.90 10.91
C GLN A 648 35.44 -39.21 10.48
N SER A 649 36.12 -38.26 9.83
CA SER A 649 37.55 -38.43 9.48
C SER A 649 38.48 -38.49 10.70
N SER A 650 38.12 -37.82 11.80
CA SER A 650 38.85 -37.89 13.06
C SER A 650 38.57 -39.22 13.83
N GLU A 651 37.40 -39.79 13.72
CA GLU A 651 37.05 -41.10 14.29
C GLU A 651 37.68 -42.27 13.49
N ASP A 652 37.68 -42.19 12.15
CA ASP A 652 38.33 -43.14 11.29
C ASP A 652 39.86 -43.11 11.48
N SER A 653 40.47 -41.93 11.69
CA SER A 653 41.88 -41.77 12.00
C SER A 653 42.23 -42.27 13.40
N ALA A 654 41.30 -42.26 14.36
CA ALA A 654 41.50 -42.78 15.71
C ALA A 654 41.38 -44.30 15.78
N SER A 655 40.65 -44.94 14.85
CA SER A 655 40.57 -46.41 14.75
C SER A 655 41.82 -47.06 14.19
N ASP A 656 42.62 -46.36 13.38
CA ASP A 656 43.88 -46.86 12.78
C ASP A 656 45.13 -46.57 13.63
N SER A 657 45.02 -45.78 14.72
CA SER A 657 46.18 -45.44 15.59
C SER A 657 45.99 -45.93 17.02
N ASN A 658 46.03 -47.27 17.22
CA ASN A 658 46.16 -47.81 18.54
C ASN A 658 47.68 -48.06 18.86
N SER A 659 48.49 -47.01 18.65
CA SER A 659 49.88 -46.92 19.24
C SER A 659 50.37 -45.47 19.14
N SER A 660 50.58 -44.85 20.27
CA SER A 660 51.17 -43.52 20.55
C SER A 660 50.25 -42.32 20.59
N GLY A 661 49.43 -42.21 21.67
CA GLY A 661 48.67 -41.01 21.98
C GLY A 661 49.22 -40.29 23.21
N SER A 662 49.84 -39.14 23.02
CA SER A 662 49.92 -38.07 24.06
C SER A 662 50.29 -36.68 23.50
N ASP A 663 50.67 -36.57 22.24
CA ASP A 663 51.23 -35.30 21.70
C ASP A 663 50.27 -34.52 20.78
N LEU A 664 49.20 -35.16 20.27
CA LEU A 664 48.26 -34.53 19.32
C LEU A 664 47.14 -33.69 19.95
N THR A 665 46.71 -34.07 21.17
CA THR A 665 45.66 -33.36 21.91
C THR A 665 46.13 -31.97 22.37
N GLU A 666 47.40 -31.83 22.68
CA GLU A 666 48.01 -30.58 23.13
C GLU A 666 48.21 -29.59 21.99
N ARG A 667 48.55 -30.06 20.79
CA ARG A 667 48.67 -29.25 19.55
C ARG A 667 47.34 -28.76 19.04
N PHE A 668 46.25 -29.53 19.17
CA PHE A 668 44.91 -29.11 18.78
C PHE A 668 44.35 -28.05 19.73
N ARG A 669 44.60 -28.19 21.05
CA ARG A 669 44.20 -27.21 22.05
C ARG A 669 44.94 -25.89 21.90
N GLN A 670 46.19 -25.88 21.52
CA GLN A 670 47.01 -24.70 21.25
C GLN A 670 46.63 -24.03 19.94
N GLY A 671 46.20 -24.77 18.91
CA GLY A 671 45.73 -24.23 17.64
C GLY A 671 44.41 -23.47 17.75
N THR A 672 43.41 -24.04 18.45
CA THR A 672 42.12 -23.42 18.67
C THR A 672 42.20 -22.22 19.62
N GLN A 673 43.04 -22.27 20.64
CA GLN A 673 43.29 -21.15 21.55
C GLN A 673 43.94 -19.96 20.82
N LYS A 674 44.88 -20.23 19.94
CA LYS A 674 45.59 -19.21 19.12
C LYS A 674 44.61 -18.50 18.15
N THR A 675 43.70 -19.25 17.54
CA THR A 675 42.71 -18.69 16.59
C THR A 675 41.70 -17.81 17.32
N LEU A 676 41.25 -18.20 18.54
CA LEU A 676 40.39 -17.40 19.40
C LEU A 676 41.11 -16.15 19.94
N ASP A 677 42.38 -16.25 20.28
CA ASP A 677 43.16 -15.12 20.76
C ASP A 677 43.52 -14.14 19.62
N ASP A 678 43.70 -14.62 18.40
CA ASP A 678 43.90 -13.76 17.22
C ASP A 678 42.60 -13.06 16.80
N PHE A 679 41.46 -13.74 16.92
CA PHE A 679 40.11 -13.13 16.71
C PHE A 679 39.82 -12.05 17.76
N ASN A 680 40.03 -12.35 19.06
CA ASN A 680 39.83 -11.39 20.16
C ASN A 680 40.79 -10.19 20.06
N ARG A 681 42.04 -10.40 19.61
CA ARG A 681 42.96 -9.29 19.33
C ARG A 681 42.56 -8.43 18.14
N GLY A 682 41.93 -9.03 17.12
CA GLY A 682 41.33 -8.32 15.99
C GLY A 682 40.21 -7.40 16.45
N ILE A 683 39.31 -7.91 17.25
CA ILE A 683 38.17 -7.14 17.83
C ILE A 683 38.69 -6.02 18.76
N GLN A 684 39.68 -6.29 19.62
CA GLN A 684 40.24 -5.25 20.50
C GLN A 684 40.98 -4.14 19.76
N ARG A 685 41.61 -4.41 18.64
CA ARG A 685 42.21 -3.38 17.78
C ARG A 685 41.13 -2.48 17.14
N ILE A 686 40.04 -3.06 16.67
CA ILE A 686 38.92 -2.30 16.12
C ILE A 686 38.29 -1.40 17.22
N TRP A 687 38.18 -1.91 18.45
CA TRP A 687 37.64 -1.10 19.58
C TRP A 687 38.59 0.01 20.03
N SER A 688 39.93 -0.22 19.95
CA SER A 688 40.91 0.82 20.30
C SER A 688 40.99 1.95 19.25
N ASP A 689 40.79 1.62 17.99
CA ASP A 689 40.78 2.62 16.90
C ASP A 689 39.48 3.47 16.91
N VAL A 690 38.36 2.90 17.37
CA VAL A 690 37.09 3.61 17.52
C VAL A 690 37.07 4.48 18.80
N ALA A 691 37.70 4.05 19.89
CA ALA A 691 37.76 4.80 21.15
C ALA A 691 38.82 5.91 21.19
N GLY A 692 39.72 5.98 20.21
CA GLY A 692 40.78 7.02 20.13
C GLY A 692 40.40 8.25 19.29
N ASN A 693 39.21 8.29 18.73
CA ASN A 693 38.72 9.40 17.89
C ASN A 693 37.43 10.04 18.43
N PHE A 694 37.23 10.03 19.77
CA PHE A 694 36.23 10.84 20.46
C PHE A 694 36.89 11.75 21.46
#